data_d8f3991e1d3122d36942a385010285dd
#
_entry.id   d8f3991e1d3122d36942a385010285dd
#
_cell.length_a   1.000
_cell.length_b   1.000
_cell.length_c   1.000
_cell.angle_alpha   90.00
_cell.angle_beta   90.00
_cell.angle_gamma   90.00
#
_symmetry.space_group_name_H-M   'P 1'
#
loop_
_entity.id
_entity.type
_entity.pdbx_description
1 polymer ?
#
loop_
_entity_poly.entity_id
_entity_poly.type
_entity_poly.pdbx_seq_one_letter_code
_entity_poly.pdbx_strand_id
1 'polypeptide(L)'
;YTCQLTCSVDGQVSDVKEMTFGIKKYEYKMVDNVVGYPVLTFFINGQKIYLKGGNWGMSEYLLRCQGEEYETKIRLHKEMNYNMIRLWTGCVTDDEFYDYCDKYGIMVWNDFWLYVAYNDVAQPEAFKANALDKVRRLRNHPSIAIWCGANETHPTPDLDNYLREMIAKEDNNDRMYKSCSNQDGLSGSGWWGNQPPRHHFETSGSNLAFNTPAYPYGIDHGYGMRTEIGTATFPTFESVKEFIPQKDWWPLPTDEQLKNDDDNVWNKHFFGKEASNANPINYKNSVNTQYGESFGLEEFCEKAQLLNIEVMKGMYEAWNDKMWNDAAGLLIWMSHPAYPSFVWQTYDYYYDPTGAYWGAKKACEPLHIQWNASNNSIKAVNTTAKDLKGATAKATIYDLNGKEVTVYGQTKQVDVAASDIAEAFTLNFNPFNLAYGKNVIASSSTSASKSASMVADGGAGSRWESAYSDPQWIYIDLGKEEKIEKVILKWEAACAKRYELQVSNDAKEWKTVYTNKEGKGGTEQIELEPVAARYVKLAGISRATSFGYSLFEFEVYGEKPKGIEELTPLHFIKLELTDAKGDLLSENFYWRNGVRDLDYTLLNTLPEADLSCRLVDKSMADGKMKIAVKNNSGMVAFANRMRLVNKTTQERVLPVIMSDNYVTLMPGEEKVISMEAAPELLKGGVSVLVKLYGKVEQNKLDI
;
A
#
# COMPACT_ATOMS: atom_id res chain seq x y z
N TYR A 1 20.23 23.51 -13.10
CA TYR A 1 21.14 24.44 -13.79
C TYR A 1 22.47 24.49 -13.08
N THR A 2 23.57 24.78 -13.83
CA THR A 2 24.91 24.98 -13.27
C THR A 2 25.24 26.45 -13.38
N CYS A 3 25.73 27.04 -12.29
CA CYS A 3 26.31 28.37 -12.25
C CYS A 3 27.82 28.21 -12.06
N GLN A 4 28.61 28.81 -12.96
CA GLN A 4 30.05 28.85 -12.85
C GLN A 4 30.48 30.29 -12.50
N LEU A 5 31.14 30.42 -11.36
CA LEU A 5 31.74 31.67 -10.93
C LEU A 5 33.27 31.61 -11.22
N THR A 6 33.76 32.52 -12.03
CA THR A 6 35.17 32.60 -12.38
C THR A 6 35.75 33.90 -11.83
N CYS A 7 36.76 33.78 -10.99
CA CYS A 7 37.56 34.93 -10.52
C CYS A 7 38.82 35.07 -11.36
N SER A 8 39.14 36.29 -11.76
CA SER A 8 40.34 36.57 -12.55
C SER A 8 41.11 37.74 -11.95
N VAL A 9 42.44 37.66 -11.99
CA VAL A 9 43.38 38.76 -11.62
C VAL A 9 44.25 39.03 -12.84
N ASP A 10 44.28 40.27 -13.27
CA ASP A 10 45.03 40.72 -14.45
C ASP A 10 44.73 39.91 -15.73
N GLY A 11 43.48 39.51 -15.90
CA GLY A 11 42.98 38.71 -17.04
C GLY A 11 43.33 37.22 -16.98
N GLN A 12 43.97 36.76 -15.93
CA GLN A 12 44.23 35.33 -15.68
C GLN A 12 43.21 34.78 -14.66
N VAL A 13 42.64 33.61 -14.96
CA VAL A 13 41.76 32.94 -14.03
C VAL A 13 42.53 32.51 -12.79
N SER A 14 42.09 32.99 -11.61
CA SER A 14 42.70 32.67 -10.32
C SER A 14 41.91 31.58 -9.58
N ASP A 15 40.60 31.52 -9.81
CA ASP A 15 39.74 30.52 -9.18
C ASP A 15 38.44 30.31 -9.97
N VAL A 16 37.92 29.12 -9.94
CA VAL A 16 36.62 28.74 -10.55
C VAL A 16 35.81 27.92 -9.55
N LYS A 17 34.58 28.35 -9.30
CA LYS A 17 33.63 27.59 -8.50
C LYS A 17 32.37 27.30 -9.30
N GLU A 18 31.98 26.05 -9.33
CA GLU A 18 30.70 25.62 -9.90
C GLU A 18 29.72 25.26 -8.79
N MET A 19 28.47 25.60 -9.00
CA MET A 19 27.36 25.21 -8.13
C MET A 19 26.11 24.91 -8.93
N THR A 20 25.32 23.93 -8.49
CA THR A 20 24.03 23.64 -9.08
C THR A 20 22.92 24.42 -8.37
N PHE A 21 21.87 24.77 -9.11
CA PHE A 21 20.67 25.40 -8.55
C PHE A 21 19.43 24.98 -9.34
N GLY A 22 18.26 25.06 -8.67
CA GLY A 22 16.95 24.79 -9.29
C GLY A 22 16.09 26.05 -9.39
N ILE A 23 15.32 26.16 -10.48
CA ILE A 23 14.30 27.21 -10.63
C ILE A 23 12.96 26.57 -10.29
N LYS A 24 12.42 26.90 -9.14
CA LYS A 24 11.18 26.36 -8.63
C LYS A 24 10.43 27.40 -7.81
N LYS A 25 9.12 27.25 -7.78
CA LYS A 25 8.21 27.96 -6.87
C LYS A 25 7.36 26.93 -6.15
N TYR A 26 7.48 26.85 -4.85
CA TYR A 26 6.54 26.13 -4.01
C TYR A 26 5.31 26.99 -3.72
N GLU A 27 4.14 26.35 -3.77
CA GLU A 27 2.89 26.92 -3.29
C GLU A 27 2.18 25.87 -2.44
N TYR A 28 1.50 26.33 -1.41
CA TYR A 28 0.78 25.48 -0.46
C TYR A 28 -0.64 25.97 -0.35
N LYS A 29 -1.60 25.06 -0.52
CA LYS A 29 -3.03 25.41 -0.43
C LYS A 29 -3.71 24.47 0.54
N MET A 30 -4.57 25.02 1.37
CA MET A 30 -5.52 24.24 2.15
C MET A 30 -6.72 23.98 1.25
N VAL A 31 -7.00 22.74 0.94
CA VAL A 31 -8.07 22.33 0.05
C VAL A 31 -9.08 21.54 0.87
N ASP A 32 -10.35 21.92 0.80
CA ASP A 32 -11.43 21.16 1.42
C ASP A 32 -11.53 19.78 0.78
N ASN A 33 -11.60 18.75 1.61
CA ASN A 33 -11.81 17.39 1.18
C ASN A 33 -13.29 16.98 1.29
N VAL A 34 -13.61 15.72 0.92
CA VAL A 34 -14.98 15.17 0.99
C VAL A 34 -15.53 15.16 2.42
N VAL A 35 -14.67 15.08 3.41
CA VAL A 35 -15.04 15.07 4.84
C VAL A 35 -15.28 16.48 5.37
N GLY A 36 -14.93 17.54 4.59
CA GLY A 36 -15.29 18.93 4.88
C GLY A 36 -14.30 19.70 5.74
N TYR A 37 -13.03 19.25 5.84
CA TYR A 37 -11.97 20.03 6.45
C TYR A 37 -10.73 20.15 5.56
N PRO A 38 -9.91 21.21 5.78
CA PRO A 38 -8.85 21.54 4.84
C PRO A 38 -7.67 20.56 4.93
N VAL A 39 -7.14 20.17 3.79
CA VAL A 39 -5.97 19.28 3.61
C VAL A 39 -4.84 20.06 2.97
N LEU A 40 -3.65 20.01 3.57
CA LEU A 40 -2.44 20.63 3.04
C LEU A 40 -2.03 19.97 1.72
N THR A 41 -2.03 20.75 0.65
CA THR A 41 -1.69 20.32 -0.71
C THR A 41 -0.54 21.14 -1.25
N PHE A 42 0.44 20.45 -1.85
CA PHE A 42 1.65 21.04 -2.41
C PHE A 42 1.53 21.29 -3.91
N PHE A 43 2.12 22.39 -4.35
CA PHE A 43 2.30 22.72 -5.77
C PHE A 43 3.75 23.09 -6.04
N ILE A 44 4.28 22.68 -7.17
CA ILE A 44 5.59 23.09 -7.67
C ILE A 44 5.39 23.69 -9.07
N ASN A 45 5.80 24.96 -9.25
CA ASN A 45 5.64 25.69 -10.53
C ASN A 45 4.21 25.63 -11.06
N GLY A 46 3.23 25.73 -10.15
CA GLY A 46 1.79 25.64 -10.44
C GLY A 46 1.23 24.24 -10.65
N GLN A 47 2.07 23.21 -10.71
CA GLN A 47 1.64 21.82 -10.83
C GLN A 47 1.33 21.23 -9.45
N LYS A 48 0.13 20.68 -9.30
CA LYS A 48 -0.31 19.97 -8.10
C LYS A 48 0.44 18.66 -7.95
N ILE A 49 1.01 18.41 -6.77
CA ILE A 49 1.89 17.27 -6.50
C ILE A 49 1.25 16.37 -5.44
N TYR A 50 1.03 15.11 -5.81
CA TYR A 50 0.65 14.08 -4.86
C TYR A 50 1.89 13.52 -4.17
N LEU A 51 1.93 13.61 -2.83
CA LEU A 51 3.13 13.25 -2.07
C LEU A 51 3.19 11.76 -1.80
N LYS A 52 4.33 11.14 -2.10
CA LYS A 52 4.65 9.75 -1.85
C LYS A 52 6.06 9.68 -1.28
N GLY A 53 6.22 9.07 -0.13
CA GLY A 53 7.53 9.04 0.49
C GLY A 53 7.56 8.40 1.86
N GLY A 54 8.60 8.71 2.61
CA GLY A 54 8.78 8.16 3.94
C GLY A 54 9.59 9.05 4.86
N ASN A 55 9.56 8.71 6.13
CA ASN A 55 10.32 9.36 7.15
C ASN A 55 11.75 8.79 7.19
N TRP A 56 12.69 9.67 7.39
CA TRP A 56 14.10 9.41 7.61
C TRP A 56 14.43 9.84 9.05
N GLY A 57 14.71 8.87 9.89
CA GLY A 57 15.17 9.14 11.24
C GLY A 57 16.67 9.44 11.25
N MET A 58 17.47 8.51 11.76
CA MET A 58 18.93 8.61 11.76
C MET A 58 19.50 7.92 10.51
N SER A 59 20.47 8.52 9.85
CA SER A 59 21.08 7.97 8.62
C SER A 59 21.81 6.66 8.86
N GLU A 60 22.54 6.58 9.99
CA GLU A 60 23.21 5.39 10.47
C GLU A 60 23.48 5.55 11.98
N TYR A 61 23.34 4.47 12.72
CA TYR A 61 23.40 4.40 14.16
C TYR A 61 24.68 4.97 14.81
N LEU A 62 25.84 4.80 14.17
CA LEU A 62 27.11 5.34 14.62
C LEU A 62 27.53 6.59 13.86
N LEU A 63 26.61 7.22 13.11
CA LEU A 63 26.84 8.41 12.28
C LEU A 63 27.93 8.22 11.21
N ARG A 64 28.08 7.01 10.67
CA ARG A 64 29.09 6.69 9.67
C ARG A 64 28.61 6.89 8.23
N CYS A 65 27.35 7.25 8.01
CA CYS A 65 26.82 7.52 6.69
C CYS A 65 27.44 8.81 6.14
N GLN A 66 28.17 8.73 5.02
CA GLN A 66 28.86 9.85 4.37
C GLN A 66 28.93 9.65 2.86
N GLY A 67 29.09 10.74 2.12
CA GLY A 67 29.38 10.71 0.68
C GLY A 67 28.42 9.82 -0.11
N GLU A 68 28.97 8.84 -0.82
CA GLU A 68 28.23 7.93 -1.71
C GLU A 68 27.21 7.02 -0.99
N GLU A 69 27.32 6.83 0.32
CA GLU A 69 26.30 6.11 1.08
C GLU A 69 24.98 6.86 1.12
N TYR A 70 25.03 8.21 1.19
CA TYR A 70 23.84 9.04 1.02
C TYR A 70 23.24 8.87 -0.38
N GLU A 71 24.09 8.85 -1.42
CA GLU A 71 23.63 8.65 -2.80
C GLU A 71 22.86 7.33 -2.93
N THR A 72 23.43 6.24 -2.43
CA THR A 72 22.81 4.91 -2.46
C THR A 72 21.43 4.92 -1.81
N LYS A 73 21.32 5.47 -0.60
CA LYS A 73 20.05 5.52 0.15
C LYS A 73 19.01 6.39 -0.57
N ILE A 74 19.39 7.58 -1.03
CA ILE A 74 18.47 8.50 -1.73
C ILE A 74 18.06 7.90 -3.08
N ARG A 75 18.99 7.24 -3.79
CA ARG A 75 18.69 6.55 -5.03
C ARG A 75 17.67 5.42 -4.81
N LEU A 76 17.80 4.61 -3.75
CA LEU A 76 16.80 3.59 -3.41
C LEU A 76 15.41 4.20 -3.18
N HIS A 77 15.32 5.38 -2.55
CA HIS A 77 14.04 6.10 -2.41
C HIS A 77 13.49 6.55 -3.78
N LYS A 78 14.35 7.08 -4.64
CA LYS A 78 13.96 7.47 -6.01
C LYS A 78 13.46 6.28 -6.81
N GLU A 79 14.11 5.14 -6.70
CA GLU A 79 13.74 3.91 -7.39
C GLU A 79 12.41 3.29 -6.89
N MET A 80 12.00 3.61 -5.66
CA MET A 80 10.64 3.32 -5.15
C MET A 80 9.57 4.29 -5.68
N ASN A 81 9.92 5.20 -6.59
CA ASN A 81 9.04 6.27 -7.05
C ASN A 81 8.62 7.26 -5.95
N TYR A 82 9.39 7.37 -4.89
CA TYR A 82 9.19 8.39 -3.87
C TYR A 82 9.58 9.77 -4.40
N ASN A 83 8.84 10.79 -3.98
CA ASN A 83 9.11 12.18 -4.33
C ASN A 83 9.38 13.05 -3.09
N MET A 84 9.27 12.50 -1.86
CA MET A 84 9.54 13.23 -0.62
C MET A 84 10.20 12.33 0.42
N ILE A 85 11.15 12.91 1.15
CA ILE A 85 11.71 12.37 2.39
C ILE A 85 11.45 13.40 3.50
N ARG A 86 10.86 12.96 4.62
CA ARG A 86 10.78 13.78 5.81
C ARG A 86 11.94 13.44 6.74
N LEU A 87 12.74 14.43 7.06
CA LEU A 87 13.80 14.34 8.07
C LEU A 87 13.17 14.51 9.47
N TRP A 88 12.78 13.39 10.06
CA TRP A 88 12.20 13.36 11.40
C TRP A 88 13.15 13.98 12.42
N THR A 89 12.65 14.94 13.19
CA THR A 89 13.43 15.73 14.14
C THR A 89 14.71 16.39 13.59
N GLY A 90 14.80 16.54 12.27
CA GLY A 90 15.87 17.29 11.61
C GLY A 90 17.28 16.76 11.83
N CYS A 91 17.44 15.44 12.03
CA CYS A 91 18.70 14.82 12.45
C CYS A 91 19.79 14.76 11.37
N VAL A 92 19.49 15.09 10.11
CA VAL A 92 20.47 15.13 9.02
C VAL A 92 20.76 16.57 8.64
N THR A 93 22.05 16.94 8.72
CA THR A 93 22.55 18.28 8.38
C THR A 93 23.73 18.26 7.40
N ASP A 94 24.14 17.09 6.93
CA ASP A 94 25.24 16.93 5.98
C ASP A 94 24.82 17.42 4.58
N ASP A 95 25.64 18.24 3.97
CA ASP A 95 25.33 18.89 2.67
C ASP A 95 25.12 17.85 1.57
N GLU A 96 25.88 16.75 1.58
CA GLU A 96 25.77 15.67 0.60
C GLU A 96 24.37 15.06 0.53
N PHE A 97 23.67 14.97 1.66
CA PHE A 97 22.28 14.49 1.67
C PHE A 97 21.40 15.38 0.78
N TYR A 98 21.52 16.70 0.94
CA TYR A 98 20.70 17.66 0.18
C TYR A 98 21.13 17.74 -1.28
N ASP A 99 22.45 17.66 -1.57
CA ASP A 99 22.96 17.60 -2.93
C ASP A 99 22.41 16.41 -3.71
N TYR A 100 22.35 15.23 -3.08
CA TYR A 100 21.73 14.06 -3.71
C TYR A 100 20.21 14.15 -3.81
N CYS A 101 19.52 14.75 -2.84
CA CYS A 101 18.09 15.05 -2.98
C CYS A 101 17.83 16.01 -4.16
N ASP A 102 18.67 17.04 -4.34
CA ASP A 102 18.62 17.95 -5.49
C ASP A 102 18.86 17.19 -6.81
N LYS A 103 19.88 16.33 -6.85
CA LYS A 103 20.26 15.52 -8.02
C LYS A 103 19.14 14.59 -8.47
N TYR A 104 18.50 13.89 -7.53
CA TYR A 104 17.46 12.89 -7.81
C TYR A 104 16.04 13.46 -7.83
N GLY A 105 15.86 14.74 -7.50
CA GLY A 105 14.55 15.40 -7.48
C GLY A 105 13.64 14.89 -6.36
N ILE A 106 14.20 14.61 -5.18
CA ILE A 106 13.47 14.23 -3.97
C ILE A 106 13.23 15.47 -3.12
N MET A 107 11.99 15.79 -2.83
CA MET A 107 11.63 16.85 -1.90
C MET A 107 12.03 16.49 -0.46
N VAL A 108 12.42 17.49 0.31
CA VAL A 108 12.79 17.35 1.72
C VAL A 108 11.80 18.11 2.59
N TRP A 109 11.14 17.41 3.47
CA TRP A 109 10.42 17.97 4.62
C TRP A 109 11.41 18.02 5.79
N ASN A 110 11.83 19.20 6.23
CA ASN A 110 12.91 19.35 7.19
C ASN A 110 12.40 19.82 8.55
N ASP A 111 12.39 18.91 9.53
CA ASP A 111 12.05 19.24 10.90
C ASP A 111 13.18 19.99 11.60
N PHE A 112 12.86 20.75 12.67
CA PHE A 112 13.80 21.14 13.71
C PHE A 112 13.86 20.06 14.82
N TRP A 113 14.80 20.18 15.77
CA TRP A 113 15.19 19.14 16.74
C TRP A 113 14.22 19.05 17.93
N LEU A 114 12.92 19.13 17.69
CA LEU A 114 11.88 19.10 18.72
C LEU A 114 10.88 17.97 18.45
N TYR A 115 10.35 17.36 19.53
CA TYR A 115 9.33 16.33 19.42
C TYR A 115 8.41 16.29 20.67
N VAL A 116 7.35 15.51 20.61
CA VAL A 116 6.23 15.48 21.55
C VAL A 116 6.63 15.53 23.04
N ALA A 117 7.74 14.92 23.45
CA ALA A 117 8.23 14.94 24.83
C ALA A 117 9.20 16.10 25.11
N TYR A 118 9.70 16.78 24.07
CA TYR A 118 10.71 17.84 24.17
C TYR A 118 10.40 18.96 23.18
N ASN A 119 9.39 19.77 23.47
CA ASN A 119 8.98 20.89 22.64
C ASN A 119 9.57 22.25 23.11
N ASP A 120 10.37 22.23 24.15
CA ASP A 120 11.14 23.35 24.69
C ASP A 120 12.61 22.95 24.89
N VAL A 121 13.48 23.92 25.07
CA VAL A 121 14.93 23.69 25.18
C VAL A 121 15.52 24.44 26.40
N ALA A 122 16.51 23.82 27.04
CA ALA A 122 17.19 24.40 28.19
C ALA A 122 18.03 25.65 27.85
N GLN A 123 18.46 25.75 26.56
CA GLN A 123 19.28 26.88 26.08
C GLN A 123 18.67 27.48 24.79
N PRO A 124 17.60 28.27 24.91
CA PRO A 124 16.86 28.78 23.75
C PRO A 124 17.71 29.59 22.77
N GLU A 125 18.64 30.42 23.27
CA GLU A 125 19.46 31.25 22.39
C GLU A 125 20.46 30.42 21.57
N ALA A 126 21.02 29.36 22.14
CA ALA A 126 21.86 28.42 21.38
C ALA A 126 21.04 27.65 20.33
N PHE A 127 19.82 27.22 20.67
CA PHE A 127 18.89 26.60 19.73
C PHE A 127 18.56 27.54 18.57
N LYS A 128 18.20 28.80 18.87
CA LYS A 128 17.88 29.83 17.89
C LYS A 128 19.06 30.09 16.94
N ALA A 129 20.26 30.17 17.47
CA ALA A 129 21.47 30.37 16.67
C ALA A 129 21.72 29.19 15.72
N ASN A 130 21.59 27.95 16.20
CA ASN A 130 21.71 26.74 15.38
C ASN A 130 20.62 26.65 14.32
N ALA A 131 19.37 26.99 14.67
CA ALA A 131 18.26 27.00 13.71
C ALA A 131 18.47 28.02 12.59
N LEU A 132 18.97 29.22 12.95
CA LEU A 132 19.34 30.27 11.97
C LEU A 132 20.44 29.79 11.02
N ASP A 133 21.50 29.20 11.57
CA ASP A 133 22.63 28.67 10.78
C ASP A 133 22.13 27.55 9.83
N LYS A 134 21.34 26.61 10.32
CA LYS A 134 20.73 25.55 9.51
C LYS A 134 19.95 26.11 8.31
N VAL A 135 19.09 27.09 8.53
CA VAL A 135 18.29 27.69 7.45
C VAL A 135 19.18 28.42 6.45
N ARG A 136 20.13 29.22 6.92
CA ARG A 136 21.07 29.97 6.04
C ARG A 136 21.91 29.06 5.17
N ARG A 137 22.39 27.95 5.72
CA ARG A 137 23.21 26.98 5.03
C ARG A 137 22.40 26.20 3.99
N LEU A 138 21.19 25.80 4.31
CA LEU A 138 20.43 24.85 3.50
C LEU A 138 19.39 25.49 2.56
N ARG A 139 19.00 26.75 2.76
CA ARG A 139 17.92 27.42 1.99
C ARG A 139 18.11 27.46 0.47
N ASN A 140 19.35 27.32 -0.02
CA ASN A 140 19.63 27.31 -1.46
C ASN A 140 19.37 25.96 -2.13
N HIS A 141 19.14 24.87 -1.36
CA HIS A 141 18.81 23.58 -1.92
C HIS A 141 17.38 23.57 -2.47
N PRO A 142 17.19 23.34 -3.77
CA PRO A 142 15.87 23.28 -4.38
C PRO A 142 15.02 22.11 -3.87
N SER A 143 15.60 21.08 -3.31
CA SER A 143 14.87 19.94 -2.73
C SER A 143 14.10 20.31 -1.46
N ILE A 144 14.53 21.27 -0.65
CA ILE A 144 13.80 21.63 0.56
C ILE A 144 12.43 22.19 0.18
N ALA A 145 11.39 21.50 0.64
CA ALA A 145 10.01 21.83 0.33
C ALA A 145 9.26 22.48 1.49
N ILE A 146 9.63 22.20 2.73
CA ILE A 146 8.94 22.70 3.91
C ILE A 146 9.86 22.65 5.14
N TRP A 147 9.71 23.62 6.02
CA TRP A 147 10.32 23.66 7.33
C TRP A 147 9.27 23.30 8.40
N CYS A 148 9.61 22.42 9.35
CA CYS A 148 8.68 21.99 10.40
C CYS A 148 9.25 22.22 11.80
N GLY A 149 8.47 22.83 12.68
CA GLY A 149 8.90 23.23 14.01
C GLY A 149 9.16 22.05 14.94
N ALA A 150 8.21 21.15 15.06
CA ALA A 150 8.32 20.02 15.98
C ALA A 150 7.55 18.78 15.50
N ASN A 151 8.02 17.59 15.89
CA ASN A 151 7.31 16.35 15.67
C ASN A 151 6.14 16.20 16.64
N GLU A 152 4.92 16.00 16.11
CA GLU A 152 3.68 15.68 16.83
C GLU A 152 3.29 16.65 17.96
N THR A 153 3.88 17.81 17.97
CA THR A 153 3.60 18.89 18.91
C THR A 153 3.95 20.23 18.27
N HIS A 154 3.61 21.33 18.96
CA HIS A 154 4.09 22.67 18.61
C HIS A 154 5.29 23.01 19.48
N PRO A 155 6.31 23.75 18.98
CA PRO A 155 7.29 24.39 19.85
C PRO A 155 6.59 25.26 20.89
N THR A 156 7.27 25.60 21.99
CA THR A 156 6.75 26.63 22.90
C THR A 156 6.49 27.94 22.15
N PRO A 157 5.52 28.76 22.55
CA PRO A 157 5.11 29.97 21.82
C PRO A 157 6.27 30.88 21.40
N ASP A 158 7.26 31.06 22.26
CA ASP A 158 8.41 31.90 21.97
C ASP A 158 9.32 31.31 20.91
N LEU A 159 9.54 29.98 20.90
CA LEU A 159 10.32 29.27 19.90
C LEU A 159 9.55 29.21 18.57
N ASP A 160 8.24 28.94 18.61
CA ASP A 160 7.43 28.87 17.40
C ASP A 160 7.38 30.21 16.66
N ASN A 161 7.17 31.31 17.38
CA ASN A 161 7.18 32.67 16.84
C ASN A 161 8.56 33.00 16.26
N TYR A 162 9.64 32.68 16.99
CA TYR A 162 11.01 32.91 16.49
C TYR A 162 11.28 32.14 15.19
N LEU A 163 10.96 30.86 15.14
CA LEU A 163 11.17 30.02 13.94
C LEU A 163 10.38 30.56 12.74
N ARG A 164 9.12 30.95 12.96
CA ARG A 164 8.26 31.54 11.94
C ARG A 164 8.82 32.82 11.34
N GLU A 165 9.21 33.75 12.19
CA GLU A 165 9.77 35.05 11.78
C GLU A 165 11.14 34.89 11.14
N MET A 166 12.00 34.06 11.70
CA MET A 166 13.34 33.78 11.20
C MET A 166 13.29 33.15 9.80
N ILE A 167 12.43 32.13 9.61
CA ILE A 167 12.29 31.48 8.29
C ILE A 167 11.70 32.46 7.27
N ALA A 168 10.65 33.20 7.63
CA ALA A 168 10.08 34.21 6.75
C ALA A 168 11.13 35.22 6.27
N LYS A 169 12.04 35.62 7.14
CA LYS A 169 13.13 36.56 6.82
C LYS A 169 14.26 35.90 6.00
N GLU A 170 14.79 34.80 6.47
CA GLU A 170 16.00 34.20 5.92
C GLU A 170 15.74 33.37 4.65
N ASP A 171 14.57 32.77 4.54
CA ASP A 171 14.11 31.99 3.38
C ASP A 171 13.17 32.79 2.46
N ASN A 172 13.04 34.11 2.68
CA ASN A 172 12.27 35.03 1.87
C ASN A 172 10.81 34.58 1.59
N ASN A 173 10.18 33.85 2.52
CA ASN A 173 8.88 33.18 2.35
C ASN A 173 8.80 32.22 1.15
N ASP A 174 9.92 31.73 0.63
CA ASP A 174 9.92 30.75 -0.46
C ASP A 174 9.28 29.41 -0.04
N ARG A 175 9.42 29.06 1.24
CA ARG A 175 8.86 27.82 1.79
C ARG A 175 8.01 28.07 3.01
N MET A 176 6.98 27.22 3.14
CA MET A 176 6.13 27.24 4.33
C MET A 176 6.93 26.82 5.57
N TYR A 177 6.67 27.53 6.67
CA TYR A 177 6.94 27.03 8.01
C TYR A 177 5.69 26.41 8.58
N LYS A 178 5.79 25.16 9.03
CA LYS A 178 4.74 24.39 9.68
C LYS A 178 5.14 24.15 11.14
N SER A 179 4.33 24.55 12.08
CA SER A 179 4.64 24.44 13.51
C SER A 179 4.70 23.00 14.01
N CYS A 180 3.73 22.18 13.55
CA CYS A 180 3.55 20.79 13.98
C CYS A 180 3.48 19.84 12.78
N SER A 181 4.01 18.62 12.92
CA SER A 181 4.10 17.63 11.83
C SER A 181 2.81 16.85 11.57
N ASN A 182 1.83 16.86 12.46
CA ASN A 182 0.63 16.02 12.35
C ASN A 182 -0.71 16.73 12.60
N GLN A 183 -0.69 18.06 12.70
CA GLN A 183 -1.88 18.90 12.95
C GLN A 183 -2.00 20.03 11.91
N ASP A 184 -3.02 20.88 12.03
CA ASP A 184 -3.24 22.09 11.23
C ASP A 184 -3.28 21.84 9.73
N GLY A 185 -4.17 20.95 9.28
CA GLY A 185 -4.33 20.56 7.88
C GLY A 185 -3.58 19.30 7.47
N LEU A 186 -3.01 18.60 8.46
CA LEU A 186 -2.45 17.25 8.33
C LEU A 186 -3.37 16.25 9.04
N SER A 187 -3.39 15.00 8.58
CA SER A 187 -4.35 14.00 9.05
C SER A 187 -3.85 13.12 10.21
N GLY A 188 -2.81 13.56 10.91
CA GLY A 188 -2.28 12.84 12.08
C GLY A 188 -1.20 11.83 11.75
N SER A 189 -0.86 10.99 12.74
CA SER A 189 0.09 9.87 12.68
C SER A 189 -0.61 8.54 12.94
N GLY A 190 -0.11 7.43 12.35
CA GLY A 190 -0.73 6.10 12.37
C GLY A 190 -1.60 5.90 11.11
N TRP A 191 -2.06 4.73 10.79
CA TRP A 191 -2.07 3.47 11.55
C TRP A 191 -0.69 2.96 11.93
N TRP A 192 -0.72 2.14 12.97
CA TRP A 192 0.46 1.40 13.41
C TRP A 192 0.19 -0.10 13.33
N GLY A 193 1.13 -0.85 12.73
CA GLY A 193 1.02 -2.28 12.55
C GLY A 193 0.53 -2.71 11.14
N ASN A 194 0.49 -4.03 10.94
CA ASN A 194 0.24 -4.67 9.65
C ASN A 194 -1.27 -4.87 9.39
N GLN A 195 -1.98 -3.78 9.17
CA GLN A 195 -3.38 -3.88 8.73
C GLN A 195 -3.46 -4.52 7.33
N PRO A 196 -4.45 -5.40 7.06
CA PRO A 196 -4.62 -5.93 5.71
C PRO A 196 -5.01 -4.82 4.72
N PRO A 197 -4.69 -4.95 3.43
CA PRO A 197 -4.97 -3.94 2.42
C PRO A 197 -6.40 -3.41 2.45
N ARG A 198 -7.38 -4.31 2.53
CA ARG A 198 -8.81 -3.97 2.61
C ARG A 198 -9.10 -2.93 3.70
N HIS A 199 -8.51 -3.10 4.87
CA HIS A 199 -8.73 -2.21 6.00
C HIS A 199 -8.29 -0.78 5.73
N HIS A 200 -7.15 -0.60 5.01
CA HIS A 200 -6.68 0.72 4.60
C HIS A 200 -7.63 1.41 3.60
N PHE A 201 -8.33 0.66 2.76
CA PHE A 201 -9.34 1.22 1.86
C PHE A 201 -10.66 1.60 2.57
N GLU A 202 -11.00 0.91 3.64
CA GLU A 202 -12.26 1.13 4.40
C GLU A 202 -12.15 2.28 5.39
N THR A 203 -10.95 2.53 5.95
CA THR A 203 -10.75 3.57 6.96
C THR A 203 -9.35 4.17 6.88
N SER A 204 -9.28 5.47 7.12
CA SER A 204 -8.01 6.20 7.21
C SER A 204 -7.19 5.83 8.46
N GLY A 205 -7.76 5.10 9.40
CA GLY A 205 -7.14 4.81 10.69
C GLY A 205 -6.84 6.06 11.53
N SER A 206 -7.50 7.17 11.21
CA SER A 206 -7.35 8.36 12.00
C SER A 206 -7.75 8.06 13.44
N ASN A 207 -6.86 8.38 14.32
CA ASN A 207 -6.84 7.91 15.68
C ASN A 207 -8.11 8.25 16.47
N LEU A 208 -8.92 7.26 16.72
CA LEU A 208 -9.92 7.28 17.77
C LEU A 208 -9.35 7.72 19.14
N ALA A 209 -8.04 7.55 19.35
CA ALA A 209 -7.36 7.91 20.59
C ALA A 209 -7.14 9.42 20.79
N PHE A 210 -7.20 10.23 19.73
CA PHE A 210 -6.93 11.68 19.80
C PHE A 210 -8.18 12.56 19.75
N ASN A 211 -9.34 12.05 20.13
CA ASN A 211 -10.53 12.89 20.33
C ASN A 211 -10.37 13.79 21.55
N THR A 212 -9.50 14.79 21.43
CA THR A 212 -9.24 15.78 22.46
C THR A 212 -9.61 17.17 21.98
N PRO A 213 -9.79 18.16 22.87
CA PRO A 213 -10.01 19.56 22.48
C PRO A 213 -8.90 20.16 21.60
N ALA A 214 -7.71 19.54 21.57
CA ALA A 214 -6.60 19.90 20.70
C ALA A 214 -6.84 19.52 19.22
N TYR A 215 -7.82 18.65 18.95
CA TYR A 215 -8.22 18.23 17.60
C TYR A 215 -9.68 18.66 17.36
N PRO A 216 -9.93 19.92 17.03
CA PRO A 216 -11.30 20.47 16.95
C PRO A 216 -12.15 19.89 15.82
N TYR A 217 -11.56 19.11 14.92
CA TYR A 217 -12.23 18.53 13.74
C TYR A 217 -12.80 17.13 13.98
N GLY A 218 -12.71 16.59 15.19
CA GLY A 218 -13.25 15.27 15.52
C GLY A 218 -12.27 14.12 15.28
N ILE A 219 -12.79 12.92 15.33
CA ILE A 219 -12.04 11.66 15.40
C ILE A 219 -11.49 11.22 14.03
N ASP A 220 -12.22 11.53 12.96
CA ASP A 220 -11.88 11.10 11.60
C ASP A 220 -11.45 12.28 10.75
N HIS A 221 -10.15 12.49 10.64
CA HIS A 221 -9.56 13.52 9.79
C HIS A 221 -9.45 13.10 8.32
N GLY A 222 -10.02 11.96 7.96
CA GLY A 222 -9.89 11.40 6.65
C GLY A 222 -8.47 10.92 6.34
N TYR A 223 -8.20 10.66 5.08
CA TYR A 223 -6.88 10.24 4.62
C TYR A 223 -5.88 11.40 4.64
N GLY A 224 -6.25 12.53 4.09
CA GLY A 224 -5.50 13.78 4.15
C GLY A 224 -4.07 13.71 3.64
N MET A 225 -3.22 14.58 4.18
CA MET A 225 -1.77 14.44 4.11
C MET A 225 -1.30 13.75 5.38
N ARG A 226 -1.00 12.45 5.29
CA ARG A 226 -0.56 11.62 6.41
C ARG A 226 0.96 11.60 6.49
N THR A 227 1.52 12.07 7.60
CA THR A 227 2.98 12.21 7.74
C THR A 227 3.65 10.98 8.33
N GLU A 228 2.88 10.08 8.95
CA GLU A 228 3.40 8.84 9.52
C GLU A 228 2.35 7.74 9.46
N ILE A 229 2.74 6.57 8.96
CA ILE A 229 2.01 5.30 9.03
C ILE A 229 3.05 4.18 8.90
N GLY A 230 2.99 3.14 9.72
CA GLY A 230 4.06 2.16 9.68
C GLY A 230 3.75 0.82 10.34
N THR A 231 4.61 -0.14 10.06
CA THR A 231 4.49 -1.53 10.50
C THR A 231 5.85 -2.16 10.75
N ALA A 232 5.85 -3.32 11.39
CA ALA A 232 7.00 -4.23 11.36
C ALA A 232 7.28 -4.62 9.89
N THR A 233 8.55 -4.76 9.56
CA THR A 233 9.01 -5.17 8.24
C THR A 233 10.18 -6.10 8.39
N PHE A 234 9.95 -7.38 8.16
CA PHE A 234 10.96 -8.41 8.35
C PHE A 234 11.99 -8.36 7.21
N PRO A 235 13.31 -8.39 7.52
CA PRO A 235 14.35 -8.48 6.50
C PRO A 235 14.32 -9.82 5.75
N THR A 236 15.13 -9.94 4.71
CA THR A 236 15.35 -11.20 4.02
C THR A 236 16.11 -12.19 4.91
N PHE A 237 15.99 -13.49 4.63
CA PHE A 237 16.69 -14.51 5.40
C PHE A 237 18.21 -14.28 5.42
N GLU A 238 18.78 -13.89 4.27
CA GLU A 238 20.20 -13.62 4.15
C GLU A 238 20.65 -12.46 5.04
N SER A 239 19.82 -11.47 5.25
CA SER A 239 20.12 -10.35 6.13
C SER A 239 19.92 -10.69 7.60
N VAL A 240 18.88 -11.45 7.95
CA VAL A 240 18.66 -11.87 9.35
C VAL A 240 19.84 -12.68 9.88
N LYS A 241 20.48 -13.52 9.04
CA LYS A 241 21.67 -14.29 9.39
C LYS A 241 22.88 -13.44 9.81
N GLU A 242 22.96 -12.21 9.33
CA GLU A 242 24.08 -11.31 9.63
C GLU A 242 24.04 -10.76 11.06
N PHE A 243 22.86 -10.71 11.69
CA PHE A 243 22.72 -10.06 13.00
C PHE A 243 22.03 -10.91 14.07
N ILE A 244 21.34 -11.99 13.71
CA ILE A 244 20.82 -12.96 14.67
C ILE A 244 21.74 -14.17 14.71
N PRO A 245 22.30 -14.55 15.88
CA PRO A 245 23.12 -15.74 16.03
C PRO A 245 22.37 -17.01 15.62
N GLN A 246 23.05 -17.94 14.94
CA GLN A 246 22.43 -19.17 14.41
C GLN A 246 21.65 -19.98 15.46
N LYS A 247 22.12 -20.00 16.71
CA LYS A 247 21.46 -20.72 17.84
C LYS A 247 20.08 -20.12 18.17
N ASP A 248 19.83 -18.87 17.80
CA ASP A 248 18.60 -18.11 18.08
C ASP A 248 17.69 -17.96 16.84
N TRP A 249 18.01 -18.62 15.71
CA TRP A 249 17.23 -18.53 14.49
C TRP A 249 15.86 -19.18 14.62
N TRP A 250 15.79 -20.32 15.29
CA TRP A 250 14.56 -21.09 15.37
C TRP A 250 14.48 -21.94 16.65
N PRO A 251 13.31 -22.10 17.30
CA PRO A 251 12.04 -21.41 16.95
C PRO A 251 12.09 -19.91 17.20
N LEU A 252 11.20 -19.15 16.54
CA LEU A 252 11.03 -17.74 16.85
C LEU A 252 10.61 -17.57 18.32
N PRO A 253 10.97 -16.44 18.96
CA PRO A 253 10.54 -16.17 20.34
C PRO A 253 9.03 -16.21 20.48
N THR A 254 8.58 -16.73 21.61
CA THR A 254 7.17 -16.71 22.00
C THR A 254 6.70 -15.26 22.26
N ASP A 255 5.37 -15.05 22.22
CA ASP A 255 4.81 -13.74 22.54
C ASP A 255 5.18 -13.27 23.95
N GLU A 256 5.31 -14.19 24.90
CA GLU A 256 5.74 -13.90 26.26
C GLU A 256 7.18 -13.41 26.32
N GLN A 257 8.10 -14.11 25.63
CA GLN A 257 9.51 -13.70 25.52
C GLN A 257 9.64 -12.31 24.86
N LEU A 258 8.90 -12.07 23.78
CA LEU A 258 8.92 -10.77 23.11
C LEU A 258 8.36 -9.63 23.98
N LYS A 259 7.49 -9.92 24.94
CA LYS A 259 6.91 -8.92 25.86
C LYS A 259 7.76 -8.68 27.12
N ASN A 260 8.43 -9.70 27.61
CA ASN A 260 8.96 -9.71 28.98
C ASN A 260 10.47 -9.98 29.09
N ASP A 261 11.14 -10.41 28.03
CA ASP A 261 12.57 -10.72 28.03
C ASP A 261 13.37 -9.68 27.26
N ASP A 262 13.83 -8.63 27.95
CA ASP A 262 14.61 -7.54 27.38
C ASP A 262 16.00 -7.99 26.90
N ASP A 263 16.54 -9.09 27.41
CA ASP A 263 17.83 -9.64 27.00
C ASP A 263 17.74 -10.53 25.75
N ASN A 264 16.52 -10.85 25.31
CA ASN A 264 16.32 -11.59 24.08
C ASN A 264 16.91 -10.84 22.88
N VAL A 265 17.72 -11.52 22.07
CA VAL A 265 18.41 -10.91 20.93
C VAL A 265 17.45 -10.30 19.92
N TRP A 266 16.26 -10.88 19.73
CA TRP A 266 15.24 -10.34 18.84
C TRP A 266 14.70 -8.99 19.31
N ASN A 267 14.50 -8.84 20.64
CA ASN A 267 14.09 -7.56 21.23
C ASN A 267 15.16 -6.47 21.04
N LYS A 268 16.44 -6.83 21.10
CA LYS A 268 17.56 -5.90 20.81
C LYS A 268 17.56 -5.38 19.37
N HIS A 269 16.87 -6.07 18.48
CA HIS A 269 16.65 -5.66 17.08
C HIS A 269 15.22 -5.20 16.81
N PHE A 270 14.52 -4.71 17.82
CA PHE A 270 13.16 -4.15 17.72
C PHE A 270 12.10 -5.14 17.23
N PHE A 271 12.16 -6.41 17.71
CA PHE A 271 11.10 -7.39 17.45
C PHE A 271 10.33 -7.76 18.71
N GLY A 272 10.02 -6.80 19.56
CA GLY A 272 9.30 -7.02 20.82
C GLY A 272 8.63 -5.75 21.34
N LYS A 273 8.57 -5.61 22.65
CA LYS A 273 7.86 -4.51 23.32
C LYS A 273 8.37 -3.11 22.96
N GLU A 274 9.66 -2.95 22.72
CA GLU A 274 10.28 -1.67 22.36
C GLU A 274 9.74 -1.13 21.02
N ALA A 275 9.27 -2.02 20.16
CA ALA A 275 8.66 -1.67 18.89
C ALA A 275 7.12 -1.72 18.94
N SER A 276 6.51 -1.36 20.08
CA SER A 276 5.07 -1.51 20.34
C SER A 276 4.19 -0.89 19.23
N ASN A 277 4.57 0.25 18.70
CA ASN A 277 3.84 0.89 17.60
C ASN A 277 3.89 0.08 16.30
N ALA A 278 5.00 -0.59 16.00
CA ALA A 278 5.09 -1.47 14.83
C ALA A 278 4.34 -2.80 15.02
N ASN A 279 3.97 -3.13 16.27
CA ASN A 279 3.23 -4.33 16.64
C ASN A 279 3.84 -5.64 16.10
N PRO A 280 5.13 -5.94 16.36
CA PRO A 280 5.82 -7.08 15.76
C PRO A 280 5.23 -8.43 16.17
N ILE A 281 4.60 -8.53 17.34
CA ILE A 281 3.91 -9.74 17.81
C ILE A 281 2.72 -10.04 16.90
N ASN A 282 1.89 -9.03 16.63
CA ASN A 282 0.78 -9.18 15.70
C ASN A 282 1.25 -9.50 14.28
N TYR A 283 2.36 -8.87 13.85
CA TYR A 283 2.99 -9.15 12.57
C TYR A 283 3.40 -10.63 12.46
N LYS A 284 4.14 -11.18 13.45
CA LYS A 284 4.51 -12.59 13.51
C LYS A 284 3.29 -13.50 13.42
N ASN A 285 2.26 -13.20 14.19
CA ASN A 285 1.03 -13.99 14.21
C ASN A 285 0.27 -13.90 12.89
N SER A 286 0.29 -12.73 12.22
CA SER A 286 -0.32 -12.57 10.90
C SER A 286 0.39 -13.37 9.82
N VAL A 287 1.73 -13.44 9.83
CA VAL A 287 2.49 -14.31 8.92
C VAL A 287 2.01 -15.75 9.04
N ASN A 288 1.94 -16.29 10.26
CA ASN A 288 1.50 -17.66 10.50
C ASN A 288 0.03 -17.88 10.14
N THR A 289 -0.85 -16.94 10.49
CA THR A 289 -2.29 -17.08 10.25
C THR A 289 -2.61 -17.00 8.76
N GLN A 290 -1.98 -16.08 8.04
CA GLN A 290 -2.29 -15.81 6.63
C GLN A 290 -1.57 -16.77 5.68
N TYR A 291 -0.30 -17.11 5.97
CA TYR A 291 0.54 -17.92 5.09
C TYR A 291 0.85 -19.32 5.64
N GLY A 292 0.33 -19.66 6.83
CA GLY A 292 0.54 -20.94 7.52
C GLY A 292 1.82 -20.98 8.35
N GLU A 293 1.83 -21.91 9.32
CA GLU A 293 2.98 -22.16 10.20
C GLU A 293 4.25 -22.43 9.39
N SER A 294 5.38 -21.94 9.91
CA SER A 294 6.70 -22.17 9.32
C SER A 294 7.49 -23.18 10.16
N PHE A 295 8.39 -23.90 9.51
CA PHE A 295 9.23 -24.93 10.15
C PHE A 295 10.71 -24.53 10.24
N GLY A 296 11.03 -23.29 9.88
CA GLY A 296 12.37 -22.72 9.95
C GLY A 296 12.36 -21.23 9.61
N LEU A 297 13.47 -20.55 9.96
CA LEU A 297 13.61 -19.11 9.76
C LEU A 297 13.52 -18.70 8.28
N GLU A 298 14.12 -19.48 7.37
CA GLU A 298 14.08 -19.16 5.93
C GLU A 298 12.66 -19.14 5.40
N GLU A 299 11.86 -20.15 5.71
CA GLU A 299 10.46 -20.24 5.33
C GLU A 299 9.64 -19.08 5.92
N PHE A 300 9.89 -18.75 7.20
CA PHE A 300 9.22 -17.60 7.83
C PHE A 300 9.58 -16.29 7.12
N CYS A 301 10.86 -16.08 6.79
CA CYS A 301 11.31 -14.90 6.06
C CYS A 301 10.63 -14.79 4.68
N GLU A 302 10.45 -15.89 3.95
CA GLU A 302 9.77 -15.89 2.65
C GLU A 302 8.29 -15.46 2.78
N LYS A 303 7.58 -16.05 3.72
CA LYS A 303 6.18 -15.68 4.03
C LYS A 303 6.06 -14.23 4.49
N ALA A 304 7.01 -13.77 5.30
CA ALA A 304 7.08 -12.40 5.76
C ALA A 304 7.27 -11.39 4.59
N GLN A 305 8.03 -11.76 3.54
CA GLN A 305 8.15 -10.88 2.37
C GLN A 305 6.81 -10.70 1.64
N LEU A 306 5.98 -11.73 1.56
CA LEU A 306 4.64 -11.60 0.96
C LEU A 306 3.76 -10.66 1.79
N LEU A 307 3.76 -10.81 3.11
CA LEU A 307 3.05 -9.88 4.00
C LEU A 307 3.57 -8.44 3.86
N ASN A 308 4.88 -8.26 3.78
CA ASN A 308 5.50 -6.94 3.54
C ASN A 308 5.01 -6.30 2.23
N ILE A 309 4.91 -7.09 1.13
CA ILE A 309 4.41 -6.62 -0.17
C ILE A 309 2.97 -6.14 -0.03
N GLU A 310 2.08 -6.95 0.54
CA GLU A 310 0.65 -6.64 0.63
C GLU A 310 0.40 -5.40 1.49
N VAL A 311 0.99 -5.37 2.69
CA VAL A 311 0.74 -4.27 3.65
C VAL A 311 1.26 -2.95 3.08
N MET A 312 2.50 -2.92 2.59
CA MET A 312 3.10 -1.69 2.08
C MET A 312 2.40 -1.20 0.80
N LYS A 313 2.08 -2.12 -0.11
CA LYS A 313 1.30 -1.80 -1.31
C LYS A 313 -0.09 -1.28 -0.94
N GLY A 314 -0.79 -1.95 -0.03
CA GLY A 314 -2.11 -1.57 0.44
C GLY A 314 -2.17 -0.18 1.09
N MET A 315 -1.14 0.19 1.87
CA MET A 315 -1.04 1.55 2.45
C MET A 315 -1.06 2.63 1.36
N TYR A 316 -0.19 2.54 0.36
CA TYR A 316 -0.13 3.56 -0.69
C TYR A 316 -1.32 3.51 -1.64
N GLU A 317 -1.79 2.32 -2.03
CA GLU A 317 -2.93 2.18 -2.93
C GLU A 317 -4.23 2.71 -2.31
N ALA A 318 -4.42 2.56 -1.00
CA ALA A 318 -5.58 3.11 -0.31
C ALA A 318 -5.57 4.66 -0.30
N TRP A 319 -4.41 5.28 -0.10
CA TRP A 319 -4.27 6.72 -0.24
C TRP A 319 -4.40 7.18 -1.69
N ASN A 320 -3.84 6.47 -2.66
CA ASN A 320 -4.07 6.73 -4.09
C ASN A 320 -5.57 6.68 -4.42
N ASP A 321 -6.32 5.72 -3.88
CA ASP A 321 -7.77 5.54 -4.12
C ASP A 321 -8.58 6.78 -3.74
N LYS A 322 -8.08 7.58 -2.80
CA LYS A 322 -8.69 8.81 -2.28
C LYS A 322 -8.04 10.09 -2.81
N MET A 323 -7.15 10.00 -3.80
CA MET A 323 -6.41 11.15 -4.33
C MET A 323 -7.33 12.32 -4.67
N TRP A 324 -7.06 13.48 -4.09
CA TRP A 324 -7.75 14.77 -4.19
C TRP A 324 -9.21 14.79 -3.72
N ASN A 325 -9.77 13.61 -3.48
CA ASN A 325 -11.11 13.53 -2.91
C ASN A 325 -11.07 13.60 -1.39
N ASP A 326 -10.07 12.97 -0.78
CA ASP A 326 -9.83 12.93 0.66
C ASP A 326 -8.33 12.84 1.00
N ALA A 327 -7.44 12.56 0.05
CA ALA A 327 -6.02 12.38 0.28
C ALA A 327 -5.15 13.30 -0.58
N ALA A 328 -4.07 13.85 0.01
CA ALA A 328 -3.04 14.64 -0.66
C ALA A 328 -1.65 13.99 -0.64
N GLY A 329 -1.46 12.93 0.12
CA GLY A 329 -0.20 12.19 0.18
C GLY A 329 -0.02 11.36 1.43
N LEU A 330 1.03 10.53 1.38
CA LEU A 330 1.40 9.60 2.44
C LEU A 330 2.92 9.51 2.59
N LEU A 331 3.40 9.64 3.84
CA LEU A 331 4.78 9.35 4.22
C LEU A 331 4.79 8.20 5.22
N ILE A 332 5.47 7.10 4.89
CA ILE A 332 5.56 5.96 5.82
C ILE A 332 6.54 6.22 6.95
N TRP A 333 6.32 5.60 8.09
CA TRP A 333 7.21 5.54 9.23
C TRP A 333 7.81 4.14 9.35
N MET A 334 9.10 3.90 9.01
CA MET A 334 10.05 4.72 8.28
C MET A 334 10.48 4.02 6.99
N SER A 335 11.20 4.75 6.13
CA SER A 335 11.60 4.21 4.83
C SER A 335 12.91 3.42 4.86
N HIS A 336 13.80 3.67 5.84
CA HIS A 336 15.05 2.94 5.99
C HIS A 336 15.45 2.80 7.47
N PRO A 337 16.21 1.76 7.84
CA PRO A 337 16.69 1.56 9.20
C PRO A 337 18.04 2.24 9.42
N ALA A 338 18.30 2.67 10.67
CA ALA A 338 19.62 3.16 11.09
C ALA A 338 20.58 2.04 11.50
N TYR A 339 20.06 0.86 11.83
CA TYR A 339 20.79 -0.34 12.23
C TYR A 339 19.98 -1.60 11.90
N PRO A 340 20.57 -2.82 11.95
CA PRO A 340 19.81 -4.04 11.66
C PRO A 340 18.61 -4.20 12.58
N SER A 341 17.39 -4.18 12.02
CA SER A 341 16.13 -4.24 12.77
C SER A 341 15.03 -4.95 12.00
N PHE A 342 13.90 -5.21 12.69
CA PHE A 342 12.73 -5.88 12.14
C PHE A 342 11.55 -4.94 11.88
N VAL A 343 11.77 -3.62 11.93
CA VAL A 343 10.69 -2.65 11.84
C VAL A 343 11.08 -1.45 10.98
N TRP A 344 10.05 -0.78 10.42
CA TRP A 344 10.13 0.57 9.88
C TRP A 344 11.17 0.73 8.78
N GLN A 345 11.14 -0.14 7.80
CA GLN A 345 12.09 -0.15 6.70
C GLN A 345 11.44 -0.63 5.41
N THR A 346 11.98 -0.22 4.28
CA THR A 346 11.62 -0.74 2.95
C THR A 346 12.73 -1.62 2.40
N TYR A 347 13.96 -1.20 2.54
CA TYR A 347 15.17 -2.00 2.39
C TYR A 347 15.86 -2.10 3.75
N ASP A 348 16.61 -3.15 3.97
CA ASP A 348 17.25 -3.39 5.25
C ASP A 348 18.61 -2.67 5.40
N TYR A 349 19.23 -2.81 6.56
CA TYR A 349 20.50 -2.14 6.86
C TYR A 349 21.63 -2.47 5.87
N TYR A 350 21.58 -3.65 5.24
CA TYR A 350 22.56 -4.12 4.27
C TYR A 350 22.22 -3.71 2.83
N TYR A 351 21.26 -2.83 2.63
CA TYR A 351 20.74 -2.40 1.32
C TYR A 351 20.03 -3.51 0.52
N ASP A 352 19.55 -4.59 1.16
CA ASP A 352 18.74 -5.61 0.49
C ASP A 352 17.26 -5.17 0.48
N PRO A 353 16.64 -4.97 -0.69
CA PRO A 353 15.24 -4.59 -0.79
C PRO A 353 14.31 -5.69 -0.28
N THR A 354 13.52 -5.38 0.74
CA THR A 354 12.49 -6.29 1.28
C THR A 354 11.23 -6.29 0.42
N GLY A 355 10.27 -7.17 0.73
CA GLY A 355 8.94 -7.12 0.13
C GLY A 355 8.26 -5.76 0.25
N ALA A 356 8.52 -5.00 1.32
CA ALA A 356 7.98 -3.66 1.51
C ALA A 356 8.50 -2.66 0.46
N TYR A 357 9.78 -2.75 0.09
CA TYR A 357 10.34 -1.95 -1.00
C TYR A 357 9.58 -2.19 -2.32
N TRP A 358 9.33 -3.45 -2.65
CA TRP A 358 8.67 -3.82 -3.89
C TRP A 358 7.19 -3.45 -3.90
N GLY A 359 6.51 -3.60 -2.75
CA GLY A 359 5.14 -3.11 -2.56
C GLY A 359 5.02 -1.60 -2.74
N ALA A 360 5.93 -0.83 -2.11
CA ALA A 360 5.99 0.62 -2.25
C ALA A 360 6.31 1.04 -3.69
N LYS A 361 7.36 0.46 -4.30
CA LYS A 361 7.76 0.73 -5.70
C LYS A 361 6.60 0.57 -6.65
N LYS A 362 5.83 -0.50 -6.49
CA LYS A 362 4.65 -0.79 -7.32
C LYS A 362 3.54 0.24 -7.11
N ALA A 363 3.09 0.45 -5.88
CA ALA A 363 1.98 1.36 -5.57
C ALA A 363 2.31 2.84 -5.85
N CYS A 364 3.59 3.20 -5.88
CA CYS A 364 4.05 4.56 -6.13
C CYS A 364 4.39 4.85 -7.60
N GLU A 365 4.15 3.93 -8.53
CA GLU A 365 4.35 4.18 -9.97
C GLU A 365 3.68 5.50 -10.40
N PRO A 366 4.30 6.31 -11.26
CA PRO A 366 3.70 7.57 -11.75
C PRO A 366 2.41 7.37 -12.54
N LEU A 367 2.35 6.32 -13.36
CA LEU A 367 1.15 5.76 -13.98
C LEU A 367 0.94 4.38 -13.36
N HIS A 368 -0.21 4.15 -12.74
CA HIS A 368 -0.44 2.95 -11.95
C HIS A 368 -1.87 2.44 -12.15
N ILE A 369 -2.04 1.12 -12.10
CA ILE A 369 -3.35 0.47 -12.06
C ILE A 369 -3.47 -0.34 -10.78
N GLN A 370 -4.60 -0.17 -10.09
CA GLN A 370 -4.82 -0.79 -8.77
C GLN A 370 -6.21 -1.39 -8.61
N TRP A 371 -6.30 -2.37 -7.73
CA TRP A 371 -7.53 -2.98 -7.26
C TRP A 371 -7.84 -2.53 -5.83
N ASN A 372 -9.05 -2.04 -5.60
CA ASN A 372 -9.54 -1.74 -4.26
C ASN A 372 -10.12 -3.02 -3.64
N ALA A 373 -9.43 -3.54 -2.63
CA ALA A 373 -9.82 -4.79 -1.96
C ALA A 373 -11.13 -4.71 -1.17
N SER A 374 -11.66 -3.51 -0.90
CA SER A 374 -12.92 -3.35 -0.14
C SER A 374 -14.16 -3.42 -1.03
N ASN A 375 -14.08 -2.92 -2.27
CA ASN A 375 -15.23 -2.79 -3.16
C ASN A 375 -15.01 -3.36 -4.58
N ASN A 376 -13.85 -3.96 -4.82
CA ASN A 376 -13.43 -4.55 -6.09
C ASN A 376 -13.32 -3.57 -7.28
N SER A 377 -13.30 -2.25 -7.05
CA SER A 377 -13.08 -1.29 -8.13
C SER A 377 -11.64 -1.35 -8.66
N ILE A 378 -11.49 -1.18 -9.97
CA ILE A 378 -10.22 -1.03 -10.67
C ILE A 378 -10.07 0.43 -11.06
N LYS A 379 -8.96 1.03 -10.61
CA LYS A 379 -8.67 2.45 -10.87
C LYS A 379 -7.32 2.62 -11.54
N ALA A 380 -7.25 3.56 -12.47
CA ALA A 380 -6.01 4.04 -13.05
C ALA A 380 -5.61 5.36 -12.38
N VAL A 381 -4.36 5.43 -11.92
CA VAL A 381 -3.78 6.56 -11.20
C VAL A 381 -2.76 7.24 -12.10
N ASN A 382 -2.82 8.55 -12.20
CA ASN A 382 -1.88 9.37 -12.96
C ASN A 382 -1.31 10.48 -12.06
N THR A 383 -0.09 10.34 -11.58
CA THR A 383 0.59 11.41 -10.80
C THR A 383 1.53 12.26 -11.66
N THR A 384 1.47 12.10 -12.99
CA THR A 384 2.28 12.90 -13.92
C THR A 384 1.61 14.24 -14.25
N ALA A 385 2.38 15.14 -14.87
CA ALA A 385 1.89 16.45 -15.31
C ALA A 385 1.15 16.43 -16.68
N LYS A 386 0.87 15.24 -17.23
CA LYS A 386 0.24 15.07 -18.55
C LYS A 386 -0.99 14.18 -18.46
N ASP A 387 -2.02 14.53 -19.21
CA ASP A 387 -3.18 13.66 -19.36
C ASP A 387 -2.79 12.32 -19.98
N LEU A 388 -3.37 11.25 -19.50
CA LEU A 388 -3.35 9.93 -20.12
C LEU A 388 -4.69 9.75 -20.86
N LYS A 389 -4.63 9.68 -22.20
CA LYS A 389 -5.80 9.56 -23.07
C LYS A 389 -5.80 8.24 -23.83
N GLY A 390 -7.00 7.65 -23.97
CA GLY A 390 -7.21 6.42 -24.73
C GLY A 390 -6.49 5.20 -24.17
N ALA A 391 -6.15 5.20 -22.89
CA ALA A 391 -5.55 4.06 -22.23
C ALA A 391 -6.55 2.91 -22.07
N THR A 392 -6.05 1.69 -22.00
CA THR A 392 -6.87 0.50 -21.76
C THR A 392 -6.50 -0.12 -20.42
N ALA A 393 -7.47 -0.23 -19.52
CA ALA A 393 -7.38 -0.98 -18.28
C ALA A 393 -7.92 -2.39 -18.49
N LYS A 394 -7.15 -3.41 -18.14
CA LYS A 394 -7.52 -4.82 -18.25
C LYS A 394 -7.29 -5.54 -16.92
N ALA A 395 -8.27 -6.32 -16.51
CA ALA A 395 -8.14 -7.28 -15.42
C ALA A 395 -8.32 -8.70 -15.97
N THR A 396 -7.33 -9.54 -15.72
CA THR A 396 -7.38 -10.97 -16.02
C THR A 396 -7.39 -11.76 -14.72
N ILE A 397 -8.34 -12.67 -14.59
CA ILE A 397 -8.49 -13.47 -13.37
C ILE A 397 -8.03 -14.89 -13.68
N TYR A 398 -7.15 -15.40 -12.83
CA TYR A 398 -6.61 -16.76 -12.95
C TYR A 398 -6.99 -17.59 -11.73
N ASP A 399 -7.32 -18.85 -11.93
CA ASP A 399 -7.43 -19.82 -10.85
C ASP A 399 -6.06 -20.11 -10.20
N LEU A 400 -6.04 -20.88 -9.12
CA LEU A 400 -4.80 -21.24 -8.43
C LEU A 400 -3.80 -21.98 -9.32
N ASN A 401 -4.25 -22.66 -10.38
CA ASN A 401 -3.39 -23.38 -11.30
C ASN A 401 -2.85 -22.52 -12.46
N GLY A 402 -3.25 -21.23 -12.51
CA GLY A 402 -2.83 -20.30 -13.54
C GLY A 402 -3.68 -20.35 -14.82
N LYS A 403 -4.85 -20.99 -14.77
CA LYS A 403 -5.80 -20.98 -15.87
C LYS A 403 -6.66 -19.72 -15.81
N GLU A 404 -6.75 -18.99 -16.91
CA GLU A 404 -7.64 -17.84 -17.04
C GLU A 404 -9.11 -18.26 -16.93
N VAL A 405 -9.88 -17.58 -16.06
CA VAL A 405 -11.32 -17.75 -15.91
C VAL A 405 -12.02 -16.48 -16.42
N THR A 406 -12.25 -16.44 -17.72
CA THR A 406 -12.62 -15.24 -18.48
C THR A 406 -13.89 -14.54 -18.02
N VAL A 407 -14.84 -15.27 -17.41
CA VAL A 407 -16.13 -14.70 -16.92
C VAL A 407 -15.92 -13.66 -15.81
N TYR A 408 -14.81 -13.68 -15.11
CA TYR A 408 -14.46 -12.73 -14.06
C TYR A 408 -13.56 -11.58 -14.56
N GLY A 409 -12.96 -11.71 -15.74
CA GLY A 409 -12.10 -10.69 -16.34
C GLY A 409 -12.90 -9.55 -16.97
N GLN A 410 -12.25 -8.40 -17.10
CA GLN A 410 -12.85 -7.23 -17.75
C GLN A 410 -11.80 -6.33 -18.39
N THR A 411 -12.17 -5.68 -19.49
CA THR A 411 -11.34 -4.70 -20.19
C THR A 411 -12.18 -3.46 -20.53
N LYS A 412 -11.62 -2.28 -20.32
CA LYS A 412 -12.30 -0.99 -20.64
C LYS A 412 -11.28 0.09 -20.95
N GLN A 413 -11.64 0.99 -21.86
CA GLN A 413 -10.87 2.22 -22.07
C GLN A 413 -11.10 3.22 -20.93
N VAL A 414 -10.02 3.94 -20.58
CA VAL A 414 -10.02 4.94 -19.52
C VAL A 414 -9.16 6.13 -19.90
N ASP A 415 -9.65 7.33 -19.65
CA ASP A 415 -8.89 8.57 -19.68
C ASP A 415 -8.63 9.01 -18.25
N VAL A 416 -7.41 9.45 -17.96
CA VAL A 416 -7.03 9.97 -16.64
C VAL A 416 -6.35 11.32 -16.81
N ALA A 417 -6.92 12.37 -16.20
CA ALA A 417 -6.32 13.69 -16.25
C ALA A 417 -4.93 13.71 -15.57
N ALA A 418 -4.14 14.73 -15.88
CA ALA A 418 -2.88 14.99 -15.20
C ALA A 418 -3.10 15.15 -13.69
N SER A 419 -2.27 14.48 -12.89
CA SER A 419 -2.37 14.49 -11.42
C SER A 419 -3.78 14.16 -10.93
N ASP A 420 -4.35 13.00 -11.37
CA ASP A 420 -5.71 12.57 -11.03
C ASP A 420 -5.84 11.05 -11.04
N ILE A 421 -7.04 10.57 -10.69
CA ILE A 421 -7.42 9.16 -10.65
C ILE A 421 -8.75 8.95 -11.38
N ALA A 422 -8.90 7.83 -12.06
CA ALA A 422 -10.14 7.45 -12.72
C ALA A 422 -10.51 5.99 -12.46
N GLU A 423 -11.78 5.74 -12.17
CA GLU A 423 -12.31 4.38 -12.08
C GLU A 423 -12.56 3.83 -13.49
N ALA A 424 -11.96 2.70 -13.79
CA ALA A 424 -12.20 2.00 -15.03
C ALA A 424 -13.46 1.14 -14.94
N PHE A 425 -13.54 0.25 -13.97
CA PHE A 425 -14.66 -0.67 -13.73
C PHE A 425 -14.57 -1.31 -12.35
N THR A 426 -15.61 -2.07 -11.98
CA THR A 426 -15.65 -2.90 -10.78
C THR A 426 -15.71 -4.36 -11.16
N LEU A 427 -14.86 -5.22 -10.56
CA LEU A 427 -14.86 -6.66 -10.78
C LEU A 427 -16.04 -7.31 -10.06
N ASN A 428 -16.72 -8.21 -10.76
CA ASN A 428 -17.76 -9.03 -10.19
C ASN A 428 -17.26 -10.47 -9.94
N PHE A 429 -16.95 -10.79 -8.68
CA PHE A 429 -16.55 -12.14 -8.29
C PHE A 429 -17.73 -13.11 -8.05
N ASN A 430 -18.93 -12.63 -8.28
CA ASN A 430 -20.16 -13.44 -8.19
C ASN A 430 -21.04 -13.28 -9.45
N PRO A 431 -20.51 -13.56 -10.65
CA PRO A 431 -21.21 -13.29 -11.92
C PRO A 431 -22.49 -14.13 -12.11
N PHE A 432 -22.68 -15.17 -11.30
CA PHE A 432 -23.87 -16.03 -11.35
C PHE A 432 -24.97 -15.57 -10.41
N ASN A 433 -24.71 -14.59 -9.55
CA ASN A 433 -25.73 -13.96 -8.73
C ASN A 433 -26.61 -13.05 -9.59
N LEU A 434 -27.81 -13.50 -9.90
CA LEU A 434 -28.78 -12.75 -10.70
C LEU A 434 -29.22 -11.44 -10.04
N ALA A 435 -29.04 -11.32 -8.73
CA ALA A 435 -29.38 -10.15 -7.93
C ALA A 435 -28.30 -9.05 -7.96
N TYR A 436 -27.06 -9.37 -8.32
CA TYR A 436 -25.94 -8.44 -8.24
C TYR A 436 -26.18 -7.17 -9.05
N GLY A 437 -26.08 -5.99 -8.39
CA GLY A 437 -26.28 -4.67 -8.99
C GLY A 437 -27.72 -4.40 -9.46
N LYS A 438 -28.70 -5.19 -9.05
CA LYS A 438 -30.10 -5.02 -9.42
C LYS A 438 -30.84 -4.01 -8.53
N ASN A 439 -31.97 -3.52 -9.02
CA ASN A 439 -32.82 -2.62 -8.26
C ASN A 439 -33.48 -3.36 -7.09
N VAL A 440 -33.33 -2.82 -5.89
CA VAL A 440 -33.87 -3.41 -4.66
C VAL A 440 -34.79 -2.42 -3.98
N ILE A 441 -35.95 -2.91 -3.56
CA ILE A 441 -36.98 -2.11 -2.89
C ILE A 441 -37.34 -2.80 -1.55
N ALA A 442 -37.43 -1.99 -0.50
CA ALA A 442 -37.78 -2.47 0.83
C ALA A 442 -38.94 -1.66 1.44
N SER A 443 -39.62 -2.27 2.41
CA SER A 443 -40.69 -1.63 3.18
C SER A 443 -40.18 -0.42 3.97
N SER A 444 -38.93 -0.45 4.43
CA SER A 444 -38.27 0.61 5.17
C SER A 444 -36.74 0.44 5.14
N SER A 445 -36.03 1.53 5.45
CA SER A 445 -34.58 1.55 5.74
C SER A 445 -34.30 2.56 6.84
N THR A 446 -33.40 2.23 7.79
CA THR A 446 -33.10 3.09 8.94
C THR A 446 -32.24 4.30 8.58
N SER A 447 -31.43 4.20 7.52
CA SER A 447 -30.58 5.29 7.02
C SER A 447 -30.18 5.08 5.56
N ALA A 448 -29.62 6.11 4.92
CA ALA A 448 -29.08 6.00 3.56
C ALA A 448 -27.92 5.00 3.45
N SER A 449 -27.07 4.91 4.48
CA SER A 449 -25.96 3.93 4.56
C SER A 449 -26.39 2.50 4.83
N LYS A 450 -27.69 2.28 5.13
CA LYS A 450 -28.31 0.96 5.37
C LYS A 450 -29.53 0.77 4.45
N SER A 451 -29.42 1.27 3.23
CA SER A 451 -30.50 1.22 2.24
C SER A 451 -30.69 -0.17 1.64
N ALA A 452 -31.85 -0.37 1.00
CA ALA A 452 -32.20 -1.63 0.37
C ALA A 452 -31.15 -2.12 -0.65
N SER A 453 -30.54 -1.21 -1.42
CA SER A 453 -29.56 -1.55 -2.45
C SER A 453 -28.30 -2.24 -1.93
N MET A 454 -28.01 -2.09 -0.63
CA MET A 454 -26.82 -2.70 0.01
C MET A 454 -26.86 -4.23 0.05
N VAL A 455 -27.99 -4.88 -0.16
CA VAL A 455 -28.08 -6.36 -0.17
C VAL A 455 -27.73 -6.99 -1.50
N ALA A 456 -27.45 -6.19 -2.52
CA ALA A 456 -27.15 -6.65 -3.88
C ALA A 456 -25.88 -6.00 -4.46
N ASP A 457 -25.06 -5.40 -3.62
CA ASP A 457 -23.84 -4.68 -4.03
C ASP A 457 -22.56 -5.55 -4.01
N GLY A 458 -22.66 -6.77 -3.44
CA GLY A 458 -21.53 -7.70 -3.29
C GLY A 458 -20.56 -7.30 -2.17
N GLY A 459 -20.91 -6.31 -1.35
CA GLY A 459 -20.10 -5.79 -0.26
C GLY A 459 -20.23 -6.62 1.01
N ALA A 460 -19.12 -7.14 1.55
CA ALA A 460 -19.19 -7.93 2.79
C ALA A 460 -19.46 -7.08 4.05
N GLY A 461 -19.34 -5.75 3.96
CA GLY A 461 -19.53 -4.82 5.09
C GLY A 461 -20.77 -3.95 4.97
N SER A 462 -21.36 -3.82 3.78
CA SER A 462 -22.62 -3.11 3.53
C SER A 462 -23.81 -3.95 3.96
N ARG A 463 -24.89 -3.31 4.36
CA ARG A 463 -26.11 -4.03 4.77
C ARG A 463 -27.37 -3.20 4.68
N TRP A 464 -28.50 -3.85 4.46
CA TRP A 464 -29.80 -3.27 4.71
C TRP A 464 -30.20 -3.45 6.18
N GLU A 465 -30.88 -2.44 6.74
CA GLU A 465 -31.51 -2.53 8.05
C GLU A 465 -32.90 -1.91 8.00
N SER A 466 -33.93 -2.69 8.33
CA SER A 466 -35.32 -2.25 8.35
C SER A 466 -35.66 -1.44 9.60
N ALA A 467 -36.85 -0.79 9.60
CA ALA A 467 -37.48 -0.32 10.83
C ALA A 467 -37.68 -1.47 11.84
N TYR A 468 -37.69 -1.13 13.13
CA TYR A 468 -37.74 -2.09 14.24
C TYR A 468 -39.20 -2.54 14.55
N SER A 469 -39.90 -3.01 13.51
CA SER A 469 -41.28 -3.48 13.59
C SER A 469 -41.53 -4.69 12.68
N ASP A 470 -42.56 -5.42 12.93
CA ASP A 470 -43.06 -6.55 12.14
C ASP A 470 -44.40 -6.21 11.51
N PRO A 471 -44.70 -6.66 10.29
CA PRO A 471 -43.77 -7.28 9.33
C PRO A 471 -42.94 -6.26 8.55
N GLN A 472 -41.83 -6.72 7.95
CA GLN A 472 -41.05 -5.96 6.98
C GLN A 472 -40.73 -6.85 5.77
N TRP A 473 -40.41 -6.21 4.63
CA TRP A 473 -40.05 -6.95 3.44
C TRP A 473 -39.02 -6.22 2.61
N ILE A 474 -38.31 -6.98 1.79
CA ILE A 474 -37.37 -6.48 0.78
C ILE A 474 -37.47 -7.36 -0.46
N TYR A 475 -37.49 -6.78 -1.65
CA TYR A 475 -37.47 -7.54 -2.89
C TYR A 475 -36.51 -6.98 -3.93
N ILE A 476 -36.05 -7.86 -4.83
CA ILE A 476 -35.13 -7.58 -5.92
C ILE A 476 -35.89 -7.68 -7.24
N ASP A 477 -35.73 -6.69 -8.13
CA ASP A 477 -36.15 -6.73 -9.51
C ASP A 477 -34.99 -7.27 -10.38
N LEU A 478 -35.06 -8.49 -10.84
CA LEU A 478 -34.05 -9.11 -11.68
C LEU A 478 -33.99 -8.47 -13.10
N GLY A 479 -34.95 -7.60 -13.44
CA GLY A 479 -35.06 -6.90 -14.71
C GLY A 479 -35.80 -7.66 -15.80
N LYS A 480 -35.83 -8.96 -15.73
CA LYS A 480 -36.57 -9.88 -16.59
C LYS A 480 -36.96 -11.17 -15.83
N GLU A 481 -37.80 -11.97 -16.44
CA GLU A 481 -38.10 -13.30 -15.90
C GLU A 481 -36.84 -14.18 -16.00
N GLU A 482 -36.44 -14.77 -14.88
CA GLU A 482 -35.31 -15.69 -14.74
C GLU A 482 -35.77 -17.00 -14.10
N LYS A 483 -35.14 -18.11 -14.42
CA LYS A 483 -35.35 -19.40 -13.74
C LYS A 483 -34.53 -19.40 -12.47
N ILE A 484 -35.19 -19.39 -11.31
CA ILE A 484 -34.61 -19.32 -9.98
C ILE A 484 -34.58 -20.69 -9.36
N GLU A 485 -33.44 -21.14 -8.87
CA GLU A 485 -33.22 -22.47 -8.29
C GLU A 485 -32.66 -22.39 -6.87
N LYS A 486 -32.00 -21.26 -6.50
CA LYS A 486 -31.41 -21.09 -5.17
C LYS A 486 -31.43 -19.64 -4.74
N VAL A 487 -31.56 -19.41 -3.43
CA VAL A 487 -31.39 -18.13 -2.75
C VAL A 487 -30.40 -18.29 -1.61
N ILE A 488 -29.49 -17.31 -1.45
CA ILE A 488 -28.62 -17.22 -0.30
C ILE A 488 -28.90 -15.91 0.44
N LEU A 489 -29.20 -16.02 1.74
CA LEU A 489 -29.37 -14.88 2.63
C LEU A 489 -28.20 -14.82 3.60
N LYS A 490 -27.46 -13.71 3.58
CA LYS A 490 -26.37 -13.46 4.53
C LYS A 490 -26.82 -12.44 5.56
N TRP A 491 -27.28 -12.96 6.70
CA TRP A 491 -27.80 -12.14 7.80
C TRP A 491 -26.67 -11.50 8.62
N GLU A 492 -26.92 -10.31 9.09
CA GLU A 492 -26.26 -9.74 10.25
C GLU A 492 -26.84 -10.38 11.54
N ALA A 493 -26.37 -10.00 12.72
CA ALA A 493 -26.88 -10.56 13.98
C ALA A 493 -28.40 -10.37 14.18
N ALA A 494 -28.98 -9.32 13.62
CA ALA A 494 -30.42 -9.02 13.67
C ALA A 494 -31.17 -9.66 12.49
N CYS A 495 -31.43 -10.94 12.59
CA CYS A 495 -32.08 -11.74 11.56
C CYS A 495 -33.59 -11.89 11.74
N ALA A 496 -34.25 -12.53 10.75
CA ALA A 496 -35.61 -12.97 10.84
C ALA A 496 -35.71 -14.29 11.63
N LYS A 497 -36.63 -14.37 12.59
CA LYS A 497 -37.04 -15.62 13.24
C LYS A 497 -38.01 -16.41 12.36
N ARG A 498 -38.92 -15.70 11.69
CA ARG A 498 -39.88 -16.31 10.75
C ARG A 498 -39.90 -15.44 9.48
N TYR A 499 -39.82 -16.08 8.32
CA TYR A 499 -39.89 -15.38 7.03
C TYR A 499 -40.37 -16.31 5.91
N GLU A 500 -40.75 -15.70 4.80
CA GLU A 500 -41.07 -16.39 3.56
C GLU A 500 -40.23 -15.82 2.42
N LEU A 501 -39.87 -16.69 1.47
CA LEU A 501 -39.43 -16.25 0.14
C LEU A 501 -40.63 -16.31 -0.80
N GLN A 502 -40.86 -15.22 -1.49
CA GLN A 502 -41.97 -15.06 -2.41
C GLN A 502 -41.46 -14.61 -3.78
N VAL A 503 -42.13 -15.01 -4.84
CA VAL A 503 -41.79 -14.62 -6.21
C VAL A 503 -42.99 -13.99 -6.90
N SER A 504 -42.70 -13.11 -7.91
CA SER A 504 -43.73 -12.41 -8.68
C SER A 504 -43.21 -12.07 -10.07
N ASN A 505 -44.13 -11.81 -11.02
CA ASN A 505 -43.81 -11.26 -12.32
C ASN A 505 -44.29 -9.80 -12.50
N ASP A 506 -45.06 -9.26 -11.57
CA ASP A 506 -45.65 -7.93 -11.62
C ASP A 506 -45.40 -7.07 -10.35
N ALA A 507 -44.70 -7.61 -9.37
CA ALA A 507 -44.49 -7.06 -8.02
C ALA A 507 -45.76 -6.71 -7.24
N LYS A 508 -46.92 -7.27 -7.64
CA LYS A 508 -48.22 -7.07 -6.99
C LYS A 508 -48.75 -8.39 -6.41
N GLU A 509 -48.84 -9.41 -7.25
CA GLU A 509 -49.25 -10.76 -6.81
C GLU A 509 -48.01 -11.58 -6.48
N TRP A 510 -47.95 -12.11 -5.26
CA TRP A 510 -46.82 -12.82 -4.71
C TRP A 510 -47.15 -14.26 -4.39
N LYS A 511 -46.35 -15.18 -4.91
CA LYS A 511 -46.42 -16.62 -4.63
C LYS A 511 -45.32 -17.00 -3.65
N THR A 512 -45.67 -17.55 -2.49
CA THR A 512 -44.71 -18.14 -1.54
C THR A 512 -44.09 -19.40 -2.14
N VAL A 513 -42.76 -19.45 -2.19
CA VAL A 513 -41.97 -20.59 -2.69
C VAL A 513 -41.18 -21.27 -1.57
N TYR A 514 -40.96 -20.57 -0.45
CA TYR A 514 -40.30 -21.13 0.72
C TYR A 514 -40.78 -20.46 2.00
N THR A 515 -40.88 -21.22 3.09
CA THR A 515 -41.21 -20.70 4.42
C THR A 515 -40.23 -21.22 5.46
N ASN A 516 -39.59 -20.28 6.17
CA ASN A 516 -38.75 -20.57 7.32
C ASN A 516 -39.52 -20.22 8.61
N LYS A 517 -39.67 -21.20 9.50
CA LYS A 517 -40.37 -21.04 10.79
C LYS A 517 -39.43 -20.78 11.96
N GLU A 518 -38.12 -21.05 11.79
CA GLU A 518 -37.08 -20.92 12.81
C GLU A 518 -35.76 -20.51 12.17
N GLY A 519 -35.68 -19.27 11.67
CA GLY A 519 -34.44 -18.67 11.10
C GLY A 519 -33.36 -18.59 12.15
N LYS A 520 -32.15 -18.99 11.78
CA LYS A 520 -30.97 -19.04 12.66
C LYS A 520 -29.99 -17.88 12.44
N GLY A 521 -30.20 -17.09 11.39
CA GLY A 521 -29.25 -16.05 10.97
C GLY A 521 -27.97 -16.64 10.35
N GLY A 522 -26.95 -15.81 10.23
CA GLY A 522 -25.72 -16.17 9.52
C GLY A 522 -25.97 -16.34 8.01
N THR A 523 -25.33 -17.31 7.37
CA THR A 523 -25.55 -17.62 5.96
C THR A 523 -26.53 -18.78 5.80
N GLU A 524 -27.71 -18.50 5.24
CA GLU A 524 -28.73 -19.48 4.93
C GLU A 524 -28.80 -19.73 3.43
N GLN A 525 -28.48 -20.95 2.99
CA GLN A 525 -28.65 -21.41 1.60
C GLN A 525 -29.97 -22.14 1.45
N ILE A 526 -30.78 -21.70 0.51
CA ILE A 526 -32.15 -22.18 0.31
C ILE A 526 -32.28 -22.67 -1.12
N GLU A 527 -32.33 -24.00 -1.30
CA GLU A 527 -32.65 -24.61 -2.59
C GLU A 527 -34.14 -24.52 -2.84
N LEU A 528 -34.52 -24.15 -4.05
CA LEU A 528 -35.92 -24.00 -4.47
C LEU A 528 -36.23 -25.00 -5.58
N GLU A 529 -37.49 -25.47 -5.62
CA GLU A 529 -37.99 -26.04 -6.86
C GLU A 529 -37.90 -24.95 -7.96
N PRO A 530 -37.33 -25.27 -9.14
CA PRO A 530 -37.12 -24.27 -10.16
C PRO A 530 -38.38 -23.46 -10.48
N VAL A 531 -38.30 -22.14 -10.34
CA VAL A 531 -39.45 -21.26 -10.56
C VAL A 531 -39.04 -20.07 -11.43
N ALA A 532 -39.85 -19.77 -12.43
CA ALA A 532 -39.64 -18.62 -13.31
C ALA A 532 -40.29 -17.37 -12.69
N ALA A 533 -39.50 -16.31 -12.47
CA ALA A 533 -40.01 -15.06 -11.94
C ALA A 533 -39.04 -13.91 -12.21
N ARG A 534 -39.59 -12.68 -12.25
CA ARG A 534 -38.81 -11.45 -12.34
C ARG A 534 -38.45 -10.87 -10.98
N TYR A 535 -39.29 -11.03 -10.00
CA TYR A 535 -39.12 -10.46 -8.66
C TYR A 535 -38.98 -11.54 -7.62
N VAL A 536 -38.03 -11.35 -6.69
CA VAL A 536 -37.78 -12.24 -5.55
C VAL A 536 -37.90 -11.43 -4.27
N LYS A 537 -38.76 -11.82 -3.34
CA LYS A 537 -39.02 -11.10 -2.10
C LYS A 537 -38.73 -11.94 -0.88
N LEU A 538 -38.07 -11.34 0.10
CA LEU A 538 -37.97 -11.78 1.47
C LEU A 538 -39.08 -11.06 2.28
N ALA A 539 -40.03 -11.79 2.77
CA ALA A 539 -41.10 -11.29 3.63
C ALA A 539 -40.84 -11.72 5.09
N GLY A 540 -40.29 -10.82 5.89
CA GLY A 540 -40.04 -11.03 7.31
C GLY A 540 -41.34 -10.94 8.13
N ILE A 541 -41.68 -12.03 8.81
CA ILE A 541 -42.94 -12.18 9.60
C ILE A 541 -42.69 -11.81 11.07
N SER A 542 -41.55 -12.26 11.63
CA SER A 542 -41.15 -11.90 12.99
C SER A 542 -39.62 -11.86 13.11
N ARG A 543 -39.13 -10.89 13.84
CA ARG A 543 -37.73 -10.68 14.14
C ARG A 543 -37.22 -11.68 15.19
N ALA A 544 -35.91 -12.01 15.12
CA ALA A 544 -35.25 -12.81 16.16
C ALA A 544 -34.72 -11.94 17.32
N THR A 545 -34.55 -10.62 17.11
CA THR A 545 -34.01 -9.67 18.08
C THR A 545 -34.93 -8.47 18.26
N SER A 546 -34.59 -7.55 19.17
CA SER A 546 -35.27 -6.26 19.34
C SER A 546 -34.98 -5.24 18.25
N PHE A 547 -33.93 -5.48 17.43
CA PHE A 547 -33.55 -4.63 16.30
C PHE A 547 -34.38 -4.92 15.05
N GLY A 548 -34.19 -4.17 13.96
CA GLY A 548 -34.82 -4.46 12.67
C GLY A 548 -34.23 -5.71 12.01
N TYR A 549 -34.78 -6.06 10.85
CA TYR A 549 -34.15 -7.08 10.00
C TYR A 549 -32.89 -6.47 9.41
N SER A 550 -31.76 -7.17 9.48
CA SER A 550 -30.47 -6.71 8.97
C SER A 550 -29.82 -7.79 8.10
N LEU A 551 -29.58 -7.46 6.82
CA LEU A 551 -29.14 -8.40 5.82
C LEU A 551 -27.93 -7.81 5.07
N PHE A 552 -26.80 -8.52 5.07
CA PHE A 552 -25.63 -8.14 4.28
C PHE A 552 -25.87 -8.37 2.79
N GLU A 553 -26.30 -9.61 2.41
CA GLU A 553 -26.53 -9.97 1.02
C GLU A 553 -27.80 -10.79 0.83
N PHE A 554 -28.48 -10.53 -0.28
CA PHE A 554 -29.61 -11.29 -0.80
C PHE A 554 -29.25 -11.76 -2.22
N GLU A 555 -28.70 -12.95 -2.31
CA GLU A 555 -28.23 -13.51 -3.58
C GLU A 555 -29.29 -14.43 -4.19
N VAL A 556 -29.44 -14.39 -5.51
CA VAL A 556 -30.40 -15.19 -6.27
C VAL A 556 -29.67 -15.91 -7.40
N TYR A 557 -29.84 -17.22 -7.50
CA TYR A 557 -29.19 -18.07 -8.50
C TYR A 557 -30.19 -18.86 -9.33
N GLY A 558 -29.92 -18.93 -10.62
CA GLY A 558 -30.60 -19.81 -11.56
C GLY A 558 -29.74 -21.01 -11.94
N GLU A 559 -30.14 -21.69 -13.02
CA GLU A 559 -29.35 -22.76 -13.60
C GLU A 559 -28.00 -22.23 -14.04
N LYS A 560 -26.93 -22.81 -13.51
CA LYS A 560 -25.58 -22.44 -13.87
C LYS A 560 -25.33 -22.79 -15.33
N PRO A 561 -24.84 -21.86 -16.17
CA PRO A 561 -24.51 -22.17 -17.55
C PRO A 561 -23.49 -23.33 -17.61
N LYS A 562 -23.76 -24.31 -18.44
CA LYS A 562 -22.85 -25.47 -18.62
C LYS A 562 -21.50 -25.02 -19.21
N GLY A 563 -20.42 -25.57 -18.66
CA GLY A 563 -19.05 -25.33 -19.17
C GLY A 563 -18.37 -24.08 -18.62
N ILE A 564 -18.99 -23.34 -17.69
CA ILE A 564 -18.31 -22.25 -17.00
C ILE A 564 -17.62 -22.81 -15.75
N GLU A 565 -16.32 -22.62 -15.67
CA GLU A 565 -15.51 -23.03 -14.52
C GLU A 565 -15.74 -22.11 -13.32
N GLU A 566 -15.74 -22.70 -12.14
CA GLU A 566 -15.74 -21.95 -10.88
C GLU A 566 -14.34 -21.45 -10.58
N LEU A 567 -14.27 -20.27 -10.00
CA LEU A 567 -13.04 -19.74 -9.50
C LEU A 567 -12.60 -20.52 -8.25
N THR A 568 -11.33 -20.90 -8.19
CA THR A 568 -10.78 -21.52 -6.99
C THR A 568 -10.88 -20.59 -5.80
N PRO A 569 -11.00 -21.10 -4.55
CA PRO A 569 -11.04 -20.25 -3.35
C PRO A 569 -9.93 -19.21 -3.34
N LEU A 570 -8.69 -19.62 -3.49
CA LEU A 570 -7.56 -18.75 -3.75
C LEU A 570 -7.37 -18.60 -5.27
N HIS A 571 -7.25 -17.37 -5.73
CA HIS A 571 -7.13 -17.03 -7.15
C HIS A 571 -6.31 -15.74 -7.31
N PHE A 572 -5.93 -15.43 -8.53
CA PHE A 572 -5.07 -14.30 -8.85
C PHE A 572 -5.79 -13.26 -9.70
N ILE A 573 -5.46 -11.99 -9.42
CA ILE A 573 -5.91 -10.83 -10.19
C ILE A 573 -4.68 -10.21 -10.82
N LYS A 574 -4.59 -10.23 -12.15
CA LYS A 574 -3.56 -9.53 -12.91
C LYS A 574 -4.18 -8.32 -13.58
N LEU A 575 -3.61 -7.14 -13.33
CA LEU A 575 -4.03 -5.88 -13.92
C LEU A 575 -2.98 -5.37 -14.88
N GLU A 576 -3.43 -4.83 -16.00
CA GLU A 576 -2.59 -4.21 -17.03
C GLU A 576 -3.21 -2.88 -17.45
N LEU A 577 -2.38 -1.82 -17.48
CA LEU A 577 -2.71 -0.53 -18.06
C LEU A 577 -1.82 -0.31 -19.28
N THR A 578 -2.41 -0.18 -20.45
CA THR A 578 -1.68 0.10 -21.69
C THR A 578 -2.06 1.46 -22.24
N ASP A 579 -1.16 2.09 -22.97
CA ASP A 579 -1.47 3.32 -23.70
C ASP A 579 -2.33 3.08 -24.95
N ALA A 580 -2.67 4.14 -25.66
CA ALA A 580 -3.45 4.06 -26.89
C ALA A 580 -2.77 3.27 -28.03
N LYS A 581 -1.46 2.98 -27.92
CA LYS A 581 -0.70 2.19 -28.89
C LYS A 581 -0.58 0.72 -28.49
N GLY A 582 -0.95 0.40 -27.24
CA GLY A 582 -0.83 -0.92 -26.65
C GLY A 582 0.48 -1.12 -25.87
N ASP A 583 1.28 -0.07 -25.66
CA ASP A 583 2.49 -0.15 -24.83
C ASP A 583 2.10 -0.25 -23.35
N LEU A 584 2.72 -1.19 -22.62
CA LEU A 584 2.46 -1.42 -21.21
C LEU A 584 2.97 -0.25 -20.38
N LEU A 585 2.09 0.39 -19.61
CA LEU A 585 2.39 1.50 -18.71
C LEU A 585 2.52 1.05 -17.26
N SER A 586 1.68 0.12 -16.82
CA SER A 586 1.67 -0.44 -15.47
C SER A 586 1.11 -1.85 -15.49
N GLU A 587 1.68 -2.72 -14.71
CA GLU A 587 1.20 -4.08 -14.44
C GLU A 587 1.14 -4.26 -12.93
N ASN A 588 0.05 -4.85 -12.40
CA ASN A 588 -0.08 -5.14 -10.99
C ASN A 588 -0.64 -6.55 -10.78
N PHE A 589 -0.30 -7.15 -9.64
CA PHE A 589 -0.66 -8.53 -9.37
C PHE A 589 -1.11 -8.67 -7.91
N TYR A 590 -2.22 -9.41 -7.72
CA TYR A 590 -2.77 -9.68 -6.40
C TYR A 590 -3.18 -11.14 -6.29
N TRP A 591 -3.20 -11.64 -5.05
CA TRP A 591 -3.81 -12.91 -4.68
C TRP A 591 -4.97 -12.63 -3.74
N ARG A 592 -6.04 -13.34 -3.92
CA ARG A 592 -7.30 -13.15 -3.18
C ARG A 592 -7.89 -14.51 -2.80
N ASN A 593 -8.30 -14.67 -1.54
CA ASN A 593 -9.15 -15.78 -1.15
C ASN A 593 -10.60 -15.28 -1.09
N GLY A 594 -11.46 -15.83 -1.95
CA GLY A 594 -12.87 -15.44 -2.06
C GLY A 594 -13.79 -16.13 -1.02
N VAL A 595 -13.26 -17.08 -0.25
CA VAL A 595 -14.03 -17.88 0.73
C VAL A 595 -13.61 -17.58 2.16
N ARG A 596 -12.29 -17.48 2.40
CA ARG A 596 -11.70 -17.16 3.71
C ARG A 596 -10.77 -15.98 3.55
N ASP A 597 -11.26 -14.80 3.89
CA ASP A 597 -10.45 -13.58 3.81
C ASP A 597 -9.13 -13.77 4.56
N LEU A 598 -8.04 -13.31 3.95
CA LEU A 598 -6.66 -13.38 4.45
C LEU A 598 -6.10 -14.81 4.71
N ASP A 599 -6.74 -15.87 4.27
CA ASP A 599 -6.17 -17.21 4.32
C ASP A 599 -5.49 -17.55 2.96
N TYR A 600 -4.20 -17.42 2.91
CA TYR A 600 -3.38 -17.66 1.72
C TYR A 600 -2.60 -18.98 1.80
N THR A 601 -2.93 -19.86 2.74
CA THR A 601 -2.24 -21.12 2.98
C THR A 601 -2.20 -22.04 1.75
N LEU A 602 -3.18 -21.91 0.85
CA LEU A 602 -3.19 -22.63 -0.43
C LEU A 602 -2.00 -22.29 -1.35
N LEU A 603 -1.34 -21.14 -1.17
CA LEU A 603 -0.10 -20.82 -1.91
C LEU A 603 1.00 -21.85 -1.66
N ASN A 604 1.04 -22.44 -0.46
CA ASN A 604 2.03 -23.46 -0.10
C ASN A 604 1.82 -24.78 -0.86
N THR A 605 0.66 -24.95 -1.50
CA THR A 605 0.33 -26.16 -2.28
C THR A 605 0.67 -26.01 -3.77
N LEU A 606 1.12 -24.83 -4.20
CA LEU A 606 1.51 -24.60 -5.58
C LEU A 606 2.60 -25.59 -6.00
N PRO A 607 2.44 -26.26 -7.14
CA PRO A 607 3.47 -27.15 -7.65
C PRO A 607 4.71 -26.34 -8.06
N GLU A 608 5.79 -27.05 -8.27
CA GLU A 608 7.03 -26.46 -8.77
C GLU A 608 6.89 -26.11 -10.26
N ALA A 609 7.22 -24.86 -10.60
CA ALA A 609 7.21 -24.39 -11.98
C ALA A 609 8.62 -24.50 -12.59
N ASP A 610 8.70 -24.84 -13.87
CA ASP A 610 9.95 -24.86 -14.62
C ASP A 610 10.26 -23.45 -15.16
N LEU A 611 11.34 -22.86 -14.65
CA LEU A 611 11.82 -21.54 -15.06
C LEU A 611 13.09 -21.66 -15.91
N SER A 612 13.23 -20.79 -16.88
CA SER A 612 14.50 -20.55 -17.56
C SER A 612 14.92 -19.09 -17.46
N CYS A 613 16.23 -18.89 -17.32
CA CYS A 613 16.84 -17.56 -17.25
C CYS A 613 17.81 -17.40 -18.40
N ARG A 614 17.78 -16.25 -19.07
CA ARG A 614 18.74 -15.91 -20.12
C ARG A 614 19.20 -14.47 -20.04
N LEU A 615 20.45 -14.24 -20.36
CA LEU A 615 20.98 -12.90 -20.53
C LEU A 615 20.41 -12.29 -21.83
N VAL A 616 19.82 -11.12 -21.71
CA VAL A 616 19.29 -10.35 -22.85
C VAL A 616 20.31 -9.33 -23.31
N ASP A 617 20.91 -8.60 -22.37
CA ASP A 617 21.87 -7.53 -22.64
C ASP A 617 22.76 -7.31 -21.43
N LYS A 618 24.00 -6.84 -21.64
CA LYS A 618 24.89 -6.43 -20.56
C LYS A 618 25.88 -5.35 -20.97
N SER A 619 26.18 -4.45 -20.03
CA SER A 619 27.32 -3.57 -20.06
C SER A 619 28.00 -3.63 -18.69
N MET A 620 29.01 -4.49 -18.56
CA MET A 620 29.73 -4.67 -17.28
C MET A 620 30.50 -3.42 -16.86
N ALA A 621 30.94 -2.61 -17.85
CA ALA A 621 31.62 -1.34 -17.58
C ALA A 621 30.67 -0.31 -16.92
N ASP A 622 29.38 -0.37 -17.23
CA ASP A 622 28.34 0.48 -16.67
C ASP A 622 27.59 -0.21 -15.51
N GLY A 623 27.98 -1.42 -15.16
CA GLY A 623 27.34 -2.19 -14.11
C GLY A 623 25.91 -2.67 -14.43
N LYS A 624 25.53 -2.72 -15.71
CA LYS A 624 24.15 -2.96 -16.14
C LYS A 624 23.97 -4.29 -16.85
N MET A 625 22.84 -4.93 -16.58
CA MET A 625 22.44 -6.17 -17.25
C MET A 625 20.91 -6.28 -17.34
N LYS A 626 20.44 -7.04 -18.33
CA LYS A 626 19.02 -7.40 -18.50
C LYS A 626 18.89 -8.91 -18.56
N ILE A 627 18.03 -9.45 -17.73
CA ILE A 627 17.78 -10.87 -17.58
C ILE A 627 16.32 -11.15 -17.93
N ALA A 628 16.08 -12.06 -18.87
CA ALA A 628 14.75 -12.59 -19.11
C ALA A 628 14.55 -13.84 -18.25
N VAL A 629 13.43 -13.86 -17.52
CA VAL A 629 12.96 -15.04 -16.78
C VAL A 629 11.66 -15.49 -17.41
N LYS A 630 11.58 -16.76 -17.79
CA LYS A 630 10.43 -17.35 -18.47
C LYS A 630 9.92 -18.56 -17.70
N ASN A 631 8.60 -18.62 -17.55
CA ASN A 631 7.90 -19.80 -17.07
C ASN A 631 7.60 -20.75 -18.23
N ASN A 632 8.27 -21.90 -18.28
CA ASN A 632 8.11 -22.90 -19.33
C ASN A 632 7.05 -23.97 -18.99
N SER A 633 6.51 -23.93 -17.78
CA SER A 633 5.54 -24.91 -17.29
C SER A 633 4.09 -24.49 -17.52
N GLY A 634 3.16 -25.42 -17.32
CA GLY A 634 1.73 -25.14 -17.25
C GLY A 634 1.24 -24.70 -15.84
N MET A 635 2.16 -24.36 -14.94
CA MET A 635 1.88 -23.98 -13.55
C MET A 635 2.25 -22.51 -13.30
N VAL A 636 1.69 -21.93 -12.25
CA VAL A 636 2.05 -20.57 -11.83
C VAL A 636 3.43 -20.57 -11.18
N ALA A 637 4.32 -19.73 -11.65
CA ALA A 637 5.57 -19.42 -10.98
C ALA A 637 5.34 -18.19 -10.07
N PHE A 638 4.98 -18.45 -8.82
CA PHE A 638 4.52 -17.41 -7.88
C PHE A 638 5.68 -16.76 -7.14
N ALA A 639 5.65 -15.43 -7.07
CA ALA A 639 6.53 -14.57 -6.28
C ALA A 639 8.03 -14.93 -6.40
N ASN A 640 8.50 -15.05 -7.64
CA ASN A 640 9.90 -15.41 -7.93
C ASN A 640 10.84 -14.31 -7.43
N ARG A 641 11.71 -14.66 -6.49
CA ARG A 641 12.75 -13.76 -5.98
C ARG A 641 14.05 -13.94 -6.77
N MET A 642 14.60 -12.84 -7.26
CA MET A 642 15.90 -12.78 -7.91
C MET A 642 16.95 -12.15 -7.00
N ARG A 643 18.17 -12.69 -7.03
CA ARG A 643 19.33 -12.18 -6.30
C ARG A 643 20.55 -12.15 -7.21
N LEU A 644 21.38 -11.14 -7.02
CA LEU A 644 22.69 -11.07 -7.65
C LEU A 644 23.73 -11.46 -6.62
N VAL A 645 24.58 -12.43 -6.96
CA VAL A 645 25.65 -12.91 -6.07
C VAL A 645 26.98 -12.96 -6.82
N ASN A 646 28.08 -12.83 -6.07
CA ASN A 646 29.41 -13.09 -6.61
C ASN A 646 29.52 -14.57 -7.02
N LYS A 647 30.02 -14.82 -8.21
CA LYS A 647 30.10 -16.17 -8.78
C LYS A 647 30.97 -17.12 -7.96
N THR A 648 32.04 -16.62 -7.35
CA THR A 648 33.02 -17.42 -6.61
C THR A 648 32.67 -17.55 -5.14
N THR A 649 32.38 -16.41 -4.45
CA THR A 649 32.11 -16.42 -3.00
C THR A 649 30.68 -16.75 -2.67
N GLN A 650 29.75 -16.62 -3.61
CA GLN A 650 28.30 -16.73 -3.46
C GLN A 650 27.71 -15.68 -2.48
N GLU A 651 28.49 -14.66 -2.12
CA GLU A 651 28.02 -13.52 -1.34
C GLU A 651 27.11 -12.63 -2.16
N ARG A 652 26.13 -11.99 -1.52
CA ARG A 652 25.23 -11.06 -2.18
C ARG A 652 25.99 -9.85 -2.75
N VAL A 653 25.65 -9.45 -3.95
CA VAL A 653 26.06 -8.16 -4.50
C VAL A 653 25.03 -7.12 -4.07
N LEU A 654 25.40 -6.20 -3.20
CA LEU A 654 24.55 -5.14 -2.68
C LEU A 654 25.34 -3.82 -2.57
N PRO A 655 24.71 -2.67 -2.83
CA PRO A 655 23.35 -2.50 -3.35
C PRO A 655 23.20 -2.95 -4.82
N VAL A 656 22.02 -3.44 -5.17
CA VAL A 656 21.64 -3.71 -6.56
C VAL A 656 20.30 -3.03 -6.84
N ILE A 657 20.25 -2.25 -7.92
CA ILE A 657 19.00 -1.64 -8.39
C ILE A 657 18.36 -2.56 -9.43
N MET A 658 17.14 -2.99 -9.16
CA MET A 658 16.38 -3.83 -10.08
C MET A 658 15.10 -3.14 -10.52
N SER A 659 14.67 -3.42 -11.76
CA SER A 659 13.38 -2.89 -12.25
C SER A 659 12.20 -3.51 -11.52
N ASP A 660 12.27 -4.82 -11.19
CA ASP A 660 11.23 -5.56 -10.47
C ASP A 660 11.81 -6.77 -9.73
N ASN A 661 11.07 -7.31 -8.75
CA ASN A 661 11.39 -8.55 -8.05
C ASN A 661 10.12 -9.16 -7.45
N TYR A 662 10.17 -10.38 -6.89
CA TYR A 662 9.02 -11.13 -6.42
C TYR A 662 7.93 -11.24 -7.50
N VAL A 663 8.36 -11.40 -8.75
CA VAL A 663 7.47 -11.43 -9.90
C VAL A 663 6.73 -12.75 -9.98
N THR A 664 5.44 -12.69 -10.30
CA THR A 664 4.64 -13.89 -10.61
C THR A 664 4.49 -14.00 -12.12
N LEU A 665 4.79 -15.18 -12.64
CA LEU A 665 4.67 -15.49 -14.08
C LEU A 665 3.60 -16.56 -14.27
N MET A 666 2.60 -16.25 -15.09
CA MET A 666 1.61 -17.23 -15.53
C MET A 666 2.26 -18.23 -16.50
N PRO A 667 1.60 -19.38 -16.81
CA PRO A 667 2.10 -20.35 -17.76
C PRO A 667 2.52 -19.71 -19.09
N GLY A 668 3.77 -19.93 -19.50
CA GLY A 668 4.34 -19.42 -20.74
C GLY A 668 4.81 -17.96 -20.74
N GLU A 669 4.57 -17.19 -19.67
CA GLU A 669 5.00 -15.79 -19.58
C GLU A 669 6.51 -15.64 -19.43
N GLU A 670 7.03 -14.56 -20.01
CA GLU A 670 8.42 -14.11 -19.89
C GLU A 670 8.44 -12.65 -19.41
N LYS A 671 9.33 -12.33 -18.49
CA LYS A 671 9.57 -10.96 -18.04
C LYS A 671 11.06 -10.63 -18.08
N VAL A 672 11.37 -9.42 -18.55
CA VAL A 672 12.74 -8.91 -18.58
C VAL A 672 12.97 -8.00 -17.39
N ILE A 673 13.96 -8.33 -16.58
CA ILE A 673 14.35 -7.56 -15.39
C ILE A 673 15.71 -6.90 -15.66
N SER A 674 15.77 -5.58 -15.53
CA SER A 674 17.03 -4.85 -15.53
C SER A 674 17.64 -4.85 -14.14
N MET A 675 18.96 -5.00 -14.09
CA MET A 675 19.76 -4.96 -12.87
C MET A 675 20.93 -4.01 -13.07
N GLU A 676 21.26 -3.25 -12.03
CA GLU A 676 22.41 -2.36 -12.02
C GLU A 676 23.10 -2.42 -10.65
N ALA A 677 24.42 -2.60 -10.65
CA ALA A 677 25.26 -2.54 -9.47
C ALA A 677 26.57 -1.83 -9.82
N ALA A 678 27.30 -1.34 -8.81
CA ALA A 678 28.58 -0.71 -9.04
C ALA A 678 29.56 -1.68 -9.75
N PRO A 679 30.26 -1.25 -10.81
CA PRO A 679 31.13 -2.12 -11.61
C PRO A 679 32.19 -2.89 -10.80
N GLU A 680 32.68 -2.30 -9.72
CA GLU A 680 33.65 -2.92 -8.81
C GLU A 680 33.09 -4.14 -8.08
N LEU A 681 31.80 -4.17 -7.78
CA LEU A 681 31.09 -5.30 -7.16
C LEU A 681 30.89 -6.47 -8.13
N LEU A 682 31.01 -6.23 -9.43
CA LEU A 682 30.84 -7.23 -10.48
C LEU A 682 32.15 -7.92 -10.89
N LYS A 683 33.28 -7.46 -10.32
CA LYS A 683 34.59 -8.06 -10.59
C LYS A 683 34.63 -9.53 -10.17
N GLY A 684 35.20 -10.37 -11.03
CA GLY A 684 35.28 -11.82 -10.82
C GLY A 684 34.05 -12.60 -11.31
N GLY A 685 33.08 -11.90 -11.92
CA GLY A 685 31.83 -12.48 -12.43
C GLY A 685 30.75 -12.57 -11.38
N VAL A 686 29.52 -12.61 -11.84
CA VAL A 686 28.33 -12.69 -10.99
C VAL A 686 27.41 -13.79 -11.46
N SER A 687 26.52 -14.23 -10.59
CA SER A 687 25.42 -15.14 -10.92
C SER A 687 24.09 -14.52 -10.51
N VAL A 688 23.09 -14.68 -11.36
CA VAL A 688 21.69 -14.39 -11.01
C VAL A 688 21.08 -15.68 -10.50
N LEU A 689 20.57 -15.64 -9.29
CA LEU A 689 19.85 -16.75 -8.66
C LEU A 689 18.36 -16.42 -8.68
N VAL A 690 17.52 -17.41 -9.03
CA VAL A 690 16.06 -17.26 -9.03
C VAL A 690 15.46 -18.37 -8.18
N LYS A 691 14.65 -17.94 -7.19
CA LYS A 691 13.97 -18.83 -6.24
C LYS A 691 12.46 -18.61 -6.32
N LEU A 692 11.69 -19.68 -6.54
CA LEU A 692 10.25 -19.68 -6.41
C LEU A 692 9.85 -19.71 -4.93
N TYR A 693 8.72 -19.09 -4.62
CA TYR A 693 8.15 -19.13 -3.27
C TYR A 693 7.94 -20.56 -2.77
N GLY A 694 8.44 -20.84 -1.56
CA GLY A 694 8.31 -22.15 -0.91
C GLY A 694 9.05 -23.30 -1.60
N LYS A 695 9.98 -23.01 -2.54
CA LYS A 695 10.77 -24.03 -3.25
C LYS A 695 12.26 -23.86 -3.01
N VAL A 696 13.00 -24.89 -3.34
CA VAL A 696 14.47 -24.81 -3.32
C VAL A 696 14.94 -23.96 -4.51
N GLU A 697 16.02 -23.22 -4.33
CA GLU A 697 16.61 -22.41 -5.40
C GLU A 697 17.08 -23.31 -6.56
N GLN A 698 16.53 -23.08 -7.77
CA GLN A 698 16.73 -24.00 -8.88
C GLN A 698 17.50 -23.40 -10.05
N ASN A 699 17.38 -22.08 -10.24
CA ASN A 699 17.86 -21.44 -11.45
C ASN A 699 19.05 -20.53 -11.15
N LYS A 700 20.16 -20.82 -11.77
CA LYS A 700 21.39 -20.05 -11.71
C LYS A 700 21.83 -19.68 -13.12
N LEU A 701 22.03 -18.39 -13.35
CA LEU A 701 22.60 -17.86 -14.59
C LEU A 701 23.93 -17.19 -14.28
N ASP A 702 25.02 -17.75 -14.76
CA ASP A 702 26.37 -17.17 -14.65
C ASP A 702 26.60 -16.11 -15.72
N ILE A 703 27.15 -14.94 -15.34
CA ILE A 703 27.38 -13.78 -16.20
C ILE A 703 28.83 -13.37 -16.18
#